data_559f1d4721fdb2711cb4a9d688ce0a43
#
_entry.id   559f1d4721fdb2711cb4a9d688ce0a43
#
_cell.length_a   1.000
_cell.length_b   1.000
_cell.length_c   1.000
_cell.angle_alpha   90.00
_cell.angle_beta   90.00
_cell.angle_gamma   90.00
#
_symmetry.space_group_name_H-M   'P 1'
#
loop_
_entity.id
_entity.type
_entity.pdbx_description
1 polymer ?
#
loop_
_entity_poly.entity_id
_entity_poly.type
_entity_poly.pdbx_seq_one_letter_code
_entity_poly.pdbx_strand_id
1 'polypeptide(L)'
;MATIFASPGIGQTAADTNLARGKPYTFSAHPNYTHCTDPGDATQLTDGVYTQGYFWTQKSTVGWQGGGPVAITIDLGQIEPIGGVSFNTAAGVAGVTWPTGIAVLVSDDGHAFHEAGELLALSAEHGQPPRTGYATHRFWTQALRAHGRYVMLVVTGGHYLFADEIEVYRGEPGLLAVTPTGPVITDGIAFANQQRVRQSVERRLRLDAQAVRELADQTRISGAAAKEIRTLLAEVEAGIPNLLRQYGEDFRAVLPLNTLHQQVFRAQAALWRAVGAGPLTVWSSPAWDPLDLIHAAPKAGAQVDVALMQNEFRAGAFNLSNATETNQKLTLKIVGLPGGTNPDWITVHEVQWLDTKSGQPVAAALPVAERVDNGYRIHAPAGLTRQVWLTFHPVGVPPGEHAGRITLTGGAQTLEVPLRVRVHSLRFPERPSLHLGGWDYTDTEGRDITPANRDLVIAHLQEHFVDSPWATSGVMPAGKFGDDDQFTVQPDTAQFDRWLERWPNAVRYCVFSNVRGQFAGVKMGTPPFEKRVGTWIRFWAQHAQQRGLRPEQLALLLLDEPTTSEQDAIILAWTRAIHAAATGVKIWEDPIHADPFAANQEMLAACDVLCPNRTKFLAEPKYRDYFAAHLPPNVELAFYSCSNPLRLLDPYSYIRLQAWSCWQQGARSSYFWAFSDSGGGSSWNEYASRGPSYTPFLLDATSVTPGKHMEALRESAEDYEYLVMLRDKVAALEQQGENPPALERGRQLLTTAAQRVLTADGASDLSWFTTKDRTVADQVRREILDALTALE
;
A
#
# COMPACT_ATOMS: atom_id res chain seq x y z
N MET A 1 2.01 10.34 41.68
CA MET A 1 3.10 11.28 41.96
C MET A 1 4.12 11.09 40.87
N ALA A 2 4.16 12.00 39.92
CA ALA A 2 5.15 12.01 38.86
C ALA A 2 6.36 12.82 39.35
N THR A 3 7.48 12.18 39.45
CA THR A 3 8.74 12.81 39.83
C THR A 3 9.24 13.62 38.65
N ILE A 4 9.20 14.94 38.79
CA ILE A 4 9.76 15.89 37.84
C ILE A 4 11.29 15.86 38.02
N PHE A 5 12.02 15.28 37.07
CA PHE A 5 13.45 15.47 36.98
C PHE A 5 13.70 16.83 36.30
N ALA A 6 14.10 17.80 37.09
CA ALA A 6 14.64 19.06 36.61
C ALA A 6 15.99 18.80 35.95
N SER A 7 16.17 19.20 34.70
CA SER A 7 17.46 19.23 34.00
C SER A 7 18.42 20.21 34.74
N PRO A 8 19.74 19.90 34.82
CA PRO A 8 20.70 20.79 35.46
C PRO A 8 20.74 22.12 34.71
N GLY A 9 20.60 23.22 35.47
CA GLY A 9 20.66 24.57 34.97
C GLY A 9 22.01 24.87 34.31
N ILE A 10 21.96 25.23 33.04
CA ILE A 10 23.07 25.82 32.30
C ILE A 10 23.14 27.30 32.72
N GLY A 11 24.33 27.74 33.13
CA GLY A 11 24.58 29.05 33.66
C GLY A 11 24.17 30.23 32.76
N GLN A 12 23.92 31.34 33.34
CA GLN A 12 23.40 32.63 32.89
C GLN A 12 24.15 33.33 31.70
N THR A 13 24.95 32.59 30.91
CA THR A 13 25.69 33.13 29.75
C THR A 13 25.04 32.78 28.37
N ALA A 14 23.94 31.99 28.37
CA ALA A 14 23.34 31.52 27.12
C ALA A 14 22.34 32.51 26.46
N ALA A 15 21.83 33.50 27.19
CA ALA A 15 20.82 34.43 26.67
C ALA A 15 21.36 35.43 25.61
N ASP A 16 22.65 35.76 25.67
CA ASP A 16 23.29 36.71 24.74
C ASP A 16 23.79 36.04 23.43
N THR A 17 23.66 34.72 23.30
CA THR A 17 24.18 33.95 22.18
C THR A 17 23.13 33.42 21.23
N ASN A 18 21.82 33.49 21.58
CA ASN A 18 20.73 33.02 20.72
C ASN A 18 20.38 34.08 19.65
N LEU A 19 20.85 33.82 18.43
CA LEU A 19 20.62 34.68 17.26
C LEU A 19 19.19 34.63 16.72
N ALA A 20 18.46 33.58 17.04
CA ALA A 20 17.08 33.35 16.53
C ALA A 20 16.02 34.08 17.38
N ARG A 21 16.36 34.56 18.59
CA ARG A 21 15.35 35.12 19.51
C ARG A 21 14.59 36.30 18.86
N GLY A 22 13.24 36.12 18.76
CA GLY A 22 12.34 37.11 18.16
C GLY A 22 12.51 37.32 16.65
N LYS A 23 13.24 36.44 16.00
CA LYS A 23 13.42 36.49 14.53
C LYS A 23 12.24 35.84 13.78
N PRO A 24 11.88 36.39 12.61
CA PRO A 24 10.84 35.81 11.79
C PRO A 24 11.27 34.47 11.17
N TYR A 25 10.29 33.61 10.94
CA TYR A 25 10.47 32.33 10.26
C TYR A 25 9.32 32.00 9.33
N THR A 26 9.53 31.04 8.45
CA THR A 26 8.52 30.52 7.53
C THR A 26 8.47 28.99 7.58
N PHE A 27 7.36 28.42 7.13
CA PHE A 27 7.14 26.98 7.05
C PHE A 27 6.97 26.53 5.60
N SER A 28 7.45 25.34 5.26
CA SER A 28 7.10 24.64 4.01
C SER A 28 5.67 24.10 4.01
N ALA A 29 5.13 23.81 5.19
CA ALA A 29 3.75 23.39 5.41
C ALA A 29 3.19 24.12 6.64
N HIS A 30 2.00 24.72 6.51
CA HIS A 30 1.38 25.41 7.64
C HIS A 30 1.03 24.41 8.77
N PRO A 31 1.21 24.82 10.04
CA PRO A 31 0.73 24.05 11.19
C PRO A 31 -0.77 23.75 11.03
N ASN A 32 -1.17 22.51 11.36
CA ASN A 32 -2.53 22.04 11.11
C ASN A 32 -3.09 21.14 12.21
N TYR A 33 -2.40 20.99 13.34
CA TYR A 33 -2.90 20.20 14.45
C TYR A 33 -3.86 21.03 15.30
N THR A 34 -5.17 20.75 15.20
CA THR A 34 -6.28 21.61 15.67
C THR A 34 -6.26 21.97 17.16
N HIS A 35 -5.65 21.16 18.03
CA HIS A 35 -5.65 21.40 19.46
C HIS A 35 -4.59 22.40 19.91
N CYS A 36 -3.51 22.59 19.17
CA CYS A 36 -2.47 23.57 19.51
C CYS A 36 -2.35 24.71 18.49
N THR A 37 -2.70 24.50 17.21
CA THR A 37 -2.61 25.54 16.16
C THR A 37 -3.41 26.79 16.48
N ASP A 38 -2.77 27.95 16.37
CA ASP A 38 -3.40 29.28 16.51
C ASP A 38 -2.54 30.39 15.84
N PRO A 39 -2.97 31.65 15.85
CA PRO A 39 -2.20 32.73 15.24
C PRO A 39 -0.81 32.96 15.84
N GLY A 40 -0.53 32.48 17.06
CA GLY A 40 0.76 32.54 17.70
C GLY A 40 1.82 31.67 17.05
N ASP A 41 1.43 30.66 16.26
CA ASP A 41 2.33 29.81 15.50
C ASP A 41 3.34 30.60 14.63
N ALA A 42 3.04 31.84 14.32
CA ALA A 42 3.91 32.73 13.54
C ALA A 42 5.15 33.27 14.31
N THR A 43 5.17 33.12 15.66
CA THR A 43 6.23 33.71 16.50
C THR A 43 6.75 32.78 17.59
N GLN A 44 6.03 31.75 17.95
CA GLN A 44 6.30 30.89 19.14
C GLN A 44 7.61 30.12 19.04
N LEU A 45 8.10 29.77 17.84
CA LEU A 45 9.31 28.97 17.71
C LEU A 45 10.64 29.74 18.01
N THR A 46 10.55 31.05 18.22
CA THR A 46 11.72 31.89 18.48
C THR A 46 11.50 32.89 19.59
N ASP A 47 10.44 32.74 20.37
CA ASP A 47 10.08 33.71 21.44
C ASP A 47 10.87 33.50 22.76
N GLY A 48 11.56 32.38 22.90
CA GLY A 48 12.36 32.02 24.09
C GLY A 48 11.50 31.38 25.19
N VAL A 49 10.29 30.91 24.87
CA VAL A 49 9.35 30.31 25.83
C VAL A 49 9.24 28.80 25.61
N TYR A 50 9.63 28.04 26.65
CA TYR A 50 9.51 26.59 26.62
C TYR A 50 8.17 26.15 27.17
N THR A 51 7.45 25.34 26.42
CA THR A 51 6.11 24.83 26.76
C THR A 51 6.11 23.96 27.99
N GLN A 52 5.17 24.20 28.89
CA GLN A 52 4.91 23.38 30.05
C GLN A 52 3.69 22.49 29.85
N GLY A 53 3.78 21.20 30.19
CA GLY A 53 2.71 20.22 30.03
C GLY A 53 2.77 19.43 28.73
N TYR A 54 1.62 18.89 28.30
CA TYR A 54 1.55 18.12 27.04
C TYR A 54 1.55 19.06 25.84
N PHE A 55 2.56 18.97 24.98
CA PHE A 55 2.76 19.84 23.83
C PHE A 55 1.52 19.97 22.95
N TRP A 56 0.92 18.87 22.56
CA TRP A 56 -0.23 18.88 21.66
C TRP A 56 -1.54 19.40 22.23
N THR A 57 -1.54 19.86 23.48
CA THR A 57 -2.68 20.53 24.10
C THR A 57 -2.42 21.98 24.49
N GLN A 58 -1.21 22.50 24.22
CA GLN A 58 -0.78 23.84 24.61
C GLN A 58 -0.69 24.75 23.38
N LYS A 59 -1.22 25.97 23.55
CA LYS A 59 -1.17 27.01 22.50
C LYS A 59 0.22 27.63 22.31
N SER A 60 1.16 27.35 23.17
CA SER A 60 2.58 27.71 23.03
C SER A 60 3.38 26.72 22.20
N THR A 61 2.71 25.79 21.52
CA THR A 61 3.34 24.73 20.72
C THR A 61 2.84 24.79 19.29
N VAL A 62 3.74 24.71 18.34
CA VAL A 62 3.44 24.58 16.91
C VAL A 62 3.34 23.12 16.54
N GLY A 63 2.25 22.69 15.85
CA GLY A 63 1.98 21.28 15.57
C GLY A 63 1.53 20.97 14.16
N TRP A 64 2.07 19.89 13.63
CA TRP A 64 1.71 19.33 12.31
C TRP A 64 1.22 17.90 12.44
N GLN A 65 0.22 17.53 11.63
CA GLN A 65 -0.22 16.16 11.43
C GLN A 65 -0.27 15.83 9.93
N GLY A 66 -0.21 14.54 9.61
CA GLY A 66 -0.27 14.04 8.24
C GLY A 66 1.07 13.48 7.72
N GLY A 67 2.12 13.52 8.54
CA GLY A 67 3.45 13.01 8.20
C GLY A 67 4.18 13.84 7.13
N GLY A 68 5.39 13.43 6.83
CA GLY A 68 6.27 14.10 5.89
C GLY A 68 7.24 15.10 6.54
N PRO A 69 8.28 15.51 5.83
CA PRO A 69 9.22 16.49 6.34
C PRO A 69 8.59 17.88 6.37
N VAL A 70 8.99 18.66 7.38
CA VAL A 70 8.64 20.08 7.49
C VAL A 70 9.94 20.89 7.51
N ALA A 71 10.07 21.86 6.64
CA ALA A 71 11.17 22.83 6.66
C ALA A 71 10.72 24.10 7.38
N ILE A 72 11.51 24.54 8.35
CA ILE A 72 11.33 25.75 9.14
C ILE A 72 12.53 26.64 8.86
N THR A 73 12.33 27.78 8.22
CA THR A 73 13.41 28.70 7.82
C THR A 73 13.36 29.98 8.63
N ILE A 74 14.42 30.24 9.41
CA ILE A 74 14.57 31.42 10.26
C ILE A 74 15.43 32.45 9.50
N ASP A 75 14.99 33.69 9.44
CA ASP A 75 15.78 34.84 8.93
C ASP A 75 16.45 35.58 10.10
N LEU A 76 17.73 35.43 10.23
CA LEU A 76 18.52 36.14 11.26
C LEU A 76 18.68 37.63 10.98
N GLY A 77 18.31 38.10 9.76
CA GLY A 77 18.37 39.51 9.36
C GLY A 77 19.70 39.93 8.73
N GLN A 78 20.79 39.25 9.05
CA GLN A 78 22.13 39.46 8.48
C GLN A 78 22.94 38.16 8.52
N ILE A 79 24.03 38.08 7.77
CA ILE A 79 24.95 36.96 7.81
C ILE A 79 25.65 36.93 9.16
N GLU A 80 25.49 35.81 9.88
CA GLU A 80 26.03 35.57 11.22
C GLU A 80 26.90 34.31 11.26
N PRO A 81 27.96 34.28 12.10
CA PRO A 81 28.68 33.04 12.34
C PRO A 81 27.84 32.12 13.22
N ILE A 82 27.62 30.87 12.76
CA ILE A 82 26.74 29.90 13.39
C ILE A 82 27.57 28.77 13.95
N GLY A 83 27.60 28.67 15.30
CA GLY A 83 28.29 27.62 16.04
C GLY A 83 27.38 26.49 16.45
N GLY A 84 26.05 26.68 16.46
CA GLY A 84 25.14 25.64 16.90
C GLY A 84 23.67 25.98 16.69
N VAL A 85 22.83 25.01 17.01
CA VAL A 85 21.38 25.10 16.90
C VAL A 85 20.71 24.18 17.91
N SER A 86 19.47 24.51 18.32
CA SER A 86 18.63 23.58 19.07
C SER A 86 17.22 23.49 18.49
N PHE A 87 16.56 22.37 18.76
CA PHE A 87 15.18 22.09 18.43
C PHE A 87 14.53 21.38 19.61
N ASN A 88 13.54 22.02 20.25
CA ASN A 88 12.83 21.44 21.38
C ASN A 88 11.51 20.83 20.93
N THR A 89 11.22 19.60 21.40
CA THR A 89 10.04 18.83 21.00
C THR A 89 9.59 17.89 22.12
N ALA A 90 8.44 17.23 21.94
CA ALA A 90 7.93 16.21 22.85
C ALA A 90 7.40 14.99 22.08
N ALA A 91 7.53 13.80 22.70
CA ALA A 91 7.03 12.55 22.13
C ALA A 91 6.81 11.46 23.21
N GLY A 92 6.51 10.23 22.78
CA GLY A 92 6.54 9.01 23.60
C GLY A 92 5.19 8.46 24.00
N VAL A 93 4.08 9.17 23.78
CA VAL A 93 2.69 8.69 23.98
C VAL A 93 1.77 9.20 22.88
N ALA A 94 0.54 8.72 22.84
CA ALA A 94 -0.53 9.14 21.90
C ALA A 94 -0.14 9.06 20.41
N GLY A 95 0.73 8.10 20.02
CA GLY A 95 1.19 7.97 18.64
C GLY A 95 2.23 9.00 18.20
N VAL A 96 2.64 9.90 19.08
CA VAL A 96 3.69 10.90 18.81
C VAL A 96 5.06 10.25 19.01
N THR A 97 5.88 10.26 17.97
CA THR A 97 7.23 9.68 17.96
C THR A 97 8.29 10.78 17.84
N TRP A 98 9.50 10.49 18.30
CA TRP A 98 10.63 11.37 18.10
C TRP A 98 10.94 11.62 16.64
N PRO A 99 11.46 12.79 16.26
CA PRO A 99 11.98 13.01 14.91
C PRO A 99 12.97 11.91 14.50
N THR A 100 12.96 11.55 13.23
CA THR A 100 13.88 10.55 12.63
C THR A 100 15.05 11.19 11.93
N GLY A 101 15.02 12.51 11.73
CA GLY A 101 16.11 13.34 11.19
C GLY A 101 15.79 14.82 11.35
N ILE A 102 16.82 15.62 11.60
CA ILE A 102 16.77 17.09 11.61
C ILE A 102 17.99 17.60 10.86
N ALA A 103 17.83 17.87 9.57
CA ALA A 103 18.91 18.49 8.79
C ALA A 103 18.97 19.98 9.06
N VAL A 104 20.17 20.48 9.32
CA VAL A 104 20.46 21.93 9.49
C VAL A 104 21.11 22.44 8.23
N LEU A 105 20.43 23.36 7.55
CA LEU A 105 20.87 23.99 6.31
C LEU A 105 21.06 25.48 6.56
N VAL A 106 22.06 26.06 5.94
CA VAL A 106 22.39 27.50 6.06
C VAL A 106 22.49 28.15 4.70
N SER A 107 22.13 29.44 4.60
CA SER A 107 22.20 30.22 3.38
C SER A 107 22.44 31.70 3.67
N ASP A 108 23.20 32.36 2.79
CA ASP A 108 23.39 33.80 2.86
C ASP A 108 22.25 34.59 2.17
N ASP A 109 21.60 33.97 1.15
CA ASP A 109 20.64 34.66 0.27
C ASP A 109 19.20 34.13 0.41
N GLY A 110 18.99 33.02 1.15
CA GLY A 110 17.68 32.36 1.31
C GLY A 110 17.26 31.48 0.14
N HIS A 111 18.14 31.29 -0.85
CA HIS A 111 17.88 30.46 -2.03
C HIS A 111 18.88 29.31 -2.17
N ALA A 112 20.15 29.59 -2.02
CA ALA A 112 21.23 28.60 -2.09
C ALA A 112 21.62 28.17 -0.69
N PHE A 113 21.07 27.01 -0.25
CA PHE A 113 21.37 26.41 1.03
C PHE A 113 22.50 25.39 0.94
N HIS A 114 23.22 25.24 2.03
CA HIS A 114 24.26 24.22 2.22
C HIS A 114 24.02 23.46 3.54
N GLU A 115 24.30 22.16 3.53
CA GLU A 115 24.18 21.34 4.73
C GLU A 115 25.26 21.72 5.75
N ALA A 116 24.82 22.12 6.95
CA ALA A 116 25.71 22.43 8.07
C ALA A 116 25.88 21.26 9.04
N GLY A 117 24.87 20.34 9.07
CA GLY A 117 24.95 19.13 9.87
C GLY A 117 23.59 18.42 10.04
N GLU A 118 23.65 17.24 10.66
CA GLU A 118 22.46 16.46 11.06
C GLU A 118 22.33 16.53 12.59
N LEU A 119 21.30 17.21 13.08
CA LEU A 119 21.18 17.60 14.50
C LEU A 119 21.01 16.40 15.43
N LEU A 120 20.30 15.32 15.02
CA LEU A 120 20.14 14.17 15.91
C LEU A 120 21.48 13.48 16.16
N ALA A 121 22.31 13.32 15.12
CA ALA A 121 23.64 12.74 15.25
C ALA A 121 24.56 13.63 16.08
N LEU A 122 24.55 14.94 15.82
CA LEU A 122 25.36 15.91 16.57
C LEU A 122 24.90 16.07 18.03
N SER A 123 23.60 15.89 18.30
CA SER A 123 23.05 15.97 19.65
C SER A 123 23.28 14.72 20.49
N ALA A 124 23.66 13.59 19.84
CA ALA A 124 23.78 12.30 20.53
C ALA A 124 24.78 12.30 21.71
N GLU A 125 25.81 13.15 21.66
CA GLU A 125 26.77 13.32 22.75
C GLU A 125 26.17 13.97 24.01
N HIS A 126 25.04 14.65 23.89
CA HIS A 126 24.31 15.32 24.96
C HIS A 126 23.20 14.50 25.59
N GLY A 127 23.04 13.24 25.13
CA GLY A 127 22.03 12.27 25.59
C GLY A 127 20.98 11.94 24.54
N GLN A 128 20.27 10.84 24.79
CA GLN A 128 19.21 10.33 23.92
C GLN A 128 17.84 10.57 24.56
N PRO A 129 16.79 10.83 23.78
CA PRO A 129 15.45 10.94 24.32
C PRO A 129 14.98 9.59 24.90
N PRO A 130 14.07 9.60 25.90
CA PRO A 130 13.49 8.37 26.44
C PRO A 130 12.78 7.55 25.37
N ARG A 131 12.88 6.23 25.46
CA ARG A 131 12.23 5.31 24.50
C ARG A 131 10.74 5.16 24.72
N THR A 132 10.25 5.39 25.93
CA THR A 132 8.85 5.19 26.32
C THR A 132 8.39 6.27 27.30
N GLY A 133 7.08 6.54 27.29
CA GLY A 133 6.47 7.56 28.15
C GLY A 133 6.59 8.97 27.57
N TYR A 134 5.67 9.86 27.99
CA TYR A 134 5.75 11.26 27.59
C TYR A 134 7.02 11.92 28.11
N ALA A 135 7.76 12.57 27.22
CA ALA A 135 8.89 13.40 27.57
C ALA A 135 9.05 14.56 26.59
N THR A 136 9.64 15.65 27.07
CA THR A 136 10.21 16.71 26.26
C THR A 136 11.69 16.41 26.05
N HIS A 137 12.23 16.73 24.90
CA HIS A 137 13.65 16.58 24.60
C HIS A 137 14.13 17.71 23.72
N ARG A 138 15.25 18.32 24.11
CA ARG A 138 15.93 19.33 23.33
C ARG A 138 17.11 18.70 22.60
N PHE A 139 16.97 18.54 21.26
CA PHE A 139 18.10 18.22 20.41
C PHE A 139 18.94 19.48 20.23
N TRP A 140 20.24 19.44 20.50
CA TRP A 140 21.11 20.63 20.38
C TRP A 140 22.55 20.27 20.10
N THR A 141 23.31 21.23 19.52
CA THR A 141 24.74 21.13 19.27
C THR A 141 25.40 22.52 19.30
N GLN A 142 26.67 22.56 19.61
CA GLN A 142 27.56 23.71 19.41
C GLN A 142 28.75 23.36 18.51
N ALA A 143 28.66 22.28 17.77
CA ALA A 143 29.70 21.75 16.90
C ALA A 143 29.54 22.16 15.42
N LEU A 144 28.61 23.06 15.10
CA LEU A 144 28.46 23.57 13.72
C LEU A 144 29.63 24.52 13.36
N ARG A 145 30.02 24.46 12.11
CA ARG A 145 31.05 25.31 11.53
C ARG A 145 30.53 25.99 10.27
N ALA A 146 29.61 26.91 10.44
CA ALA A 146 28.87 27.51 9.32
C ALA A 146 28.67 29.02 9.53
N HIS A 147 28.14 29.67 8.50
CA HIS A 147 27.60 31.01 8.57
C HIS A 147 26.41 31.13 7.64
N GLY A 148 25.59 32.15 7.85
CA GLY A 148 24.47 32.43 6.99
C GLY A 148 23.50 33.43 7.60
N ARG A 149 22.69 34.06 6.77
CA ARG A 149 21.56 34.87 7.21
C ARG A 149 20.34 33.98 7.50
N TYR A 150 20.17 32.90 6.74
CA TYR A 150 19.03 31.98 6.86
C TYR A 150 19.49 30.67 7.43
N VAL A 151 18.74 30.17 8.42
CA VAL A 151 18.90 28.83 8.99
C VAL A 151 17.63 28.05 8.76
N MET A 152 17.72 26.95 8.03
CA MET A 152 16.59 26.05 7.78
C MET A 152 16.79 24.74 8.53
N LEU A 153 15.81 24.36 9.36
CA LEU A 153 15.73 23.04 9.93
C LEU A 153 14.72 22.23 9.12
N VAL A 154 15.16 21.13 8.53
CA VAL A 154 14.27 20.19 7.83
C VAL A 154 14.05 19.00 8.75
N VAL A 155 12.88 18.95 9.37
CA VAL A 155 12.52 17.95 10.37
C VAL A 155 11.73 16.83 9.73
N THR A 156 12.19 15.61 9.88
CA THR A 156 11.49 14.39 9.47
C THR A 156 11.02 13.62 10.70
N GLY A 157 9.80 13.06 10.64
CA GLY A 157 9.22 12.35 11.77
C GLY A 157 8.08 11.43 11.38
N GLY A 158 7.32 10.98 12.38
CA GLY A 158 6.11 10.19 12.21
C GLY A 158 4.90 11.02 11.75
N HIS A 159 3.70 10.52 12.04
CA HIS A 159 2.44 11.17 11.65
C HIS A 159 2.26 12.54 12.31
N TYR A 160 2.76 12.73 13.52
CA TYR A 160 2.69 13.96 14.29
C TYR A 160 4.09 14.54 14.56
N LEU A 161 4.22 15.86 14.44
CA LEU A 161 5.41 16.63 14.77
C LEU A 161 5.00 17.85 15.58
N PHE A 162 5.74 18.13 16.67
CA PHE A 162 5.53 19.29 17.52
C PHE A 162 6.85 19.97 17.82
N ALA A 163 6.82 21.29 17.95
CA ALA A 163 7.97 22.10 18.41
C ALA A 163 7.46 23.34 19.17
N ASP A 164 8.24 23.84 20.11
CA ASP A 164 7.94 25.07 20.80
C ASP A 164 9.06 26.11 20.71
N GLU A 165 10.33 25.68 20.59
CA GLU A 165 11.44 26.60 20.55
C GLU A 165 12.58 26.08 19.65
N ILE A 166 13.16 27.00 18.87
CA ILE A 166 14.35 26.80 18.04
C ILE A 166 15.35 27.93 18.37
N GLU A 167 16.53 27.54 18.76
CA GLU A 167 17.59 28.50 19.01
C GLU A 167 18.75 28.32 18.02
N VAL A 168 19.39 29.42 17.65
CA VAL A 168 20.59 29.45 16.81
C VAL A 168 21.72 30.13 17.60
N TYR A 169 22.79 29.39 17.81
CA TYR A 169 23.90 29.87 18.67
C TYR A 169 24.98 30.53 17.82
N ARG A 170 25.40 31.73 18.30
CA ARG A 170 26.52 32.46 17.69
C ARG A 170 27.79 31.62 17.77
N GLY A 171 28.50 31.49 16.68
CA GLY A 171 29.80 30.89 16.60
C GLY A 171 30.96 31.93 16.67
N GLU A 172 32.18 31.43 16.58
CA GLU A 172 33.36 32.25 16.51
C GLU A 172 33.40 33.09 15.22
N PRO A 173 33.86 34.36 15.25
CA PRO A 173 33.86 35.22 14.07
C PRO A 173 34.59 34.65 12.85
N GLY A 174 35.57 33.78 13.06
CA GLY A 174 36.30 33.09 11.99
C GLY A 174 35.43 32.19 11.10
N LEU A 175 34.23 31.81 11.55
CA LEU A 175 33.30 31.03 10.77
C LEU A 175 32.73 31.78 9.57
N LEU A 176 32.75 33.11 9.56
CA LEU A 176 32.34 33.92 8.41
C LEU A 176 33.23 33.69 7.16
N ALA A 177 34.45 33.21 7.36
CA ALA A 177 35.39 32.89 6.27
C ALA A 177 35.34 31.41 5.83
N VAL A 178 34.47 30.56 6.42
CA VAL A 178 34.35 29.15 6.08
C VAL A 178 33.61 29.04 4.76
N THR A 179 34.22 28.45 3.75
CA THR A 179 33.53 28.16 2.49
C THR A 179 32.58 26.98 2.70
N PRO A 180 31.29 27.12 2.40
CA PRO A 180 30.35 26.00 2.46
C PRO A 180 30.82 24.85 1.56
N THR A 181 30.64 23.64 2.02
CA THR A 181 31.00 22.42 1.28
C THR A 181 29.76 21.64 0.89
N GLY A 182 29.84 20.84 -0.16
CA GLY A 182 28.73 20.03 -0.65
C GLY A 182 27.87 20.73 -1.71
N PRO A 183 26.80 20.04 -2.18
CA PRO A 183 25.91 20.59 -3.21
C PRO A 183 25.07 21.75 -2.68
N VAL A 184 24.67 22.63 -3.58
CA VAL A 184 23.64 23.66 -3.31
C VAL A 184 22.28 22.96 -3.20
N ILE A 185 21.52 23.29 -2.15
CA ILE A 185 20.19 22.78 -1.87
C ILE A 185 19.21 23.94 -2.07
N THR A 186 18.28 23.79 -3.02
CA THR A 186 17.25 24.80 -3.30
C THR A 186 15.88 24.41 -2.74
N ASP A 187 15.70 23.12 -2.39
CA ASP A 187 14.48 22.58 -1.79
C ASP A 187 14.85 21.65 -0.63
N GLY A 188 14.59 22.10 0.59
CA GLY A 188 14.87 21.34 1.81
C GLY A 188 14.03 20.05 1.94
N ILE A 189 12.79 20.05 1.40
CA ILE A 189 11.92 18.86 1.44
C ILE A 189 12.45 17.79 0.48
N ALA A 190 12.79 18.16 -0.73
CA ALA A 190 13.42 17.25 -1.69
C ALA A 190 14.73 16.69 -1.13
N PHE A 191 15.55 17.53 -0.50
CA PHE A 191 16.78 17.11 0.18
C PHE A 191 16.50 16.06 1.26
N ALA A 192 15.53 16.29 2.16
CA ALA A 192 15.18 15.35 3.22
C ALA A 192 14.69 14.00 2.64
N ASN A 193 13.89 14.03 1.60
CA ASN A 193 13.44 12.80 0.92
C ASN A 193 14.63 12.03 0.32
N GLN A 194 15.59 12.71 -0.28
CA GLN A 194 16.82 12.10 -0.79
C GLN A 194 17.68 11.48 0.32
N GLN A 195 17.80 12.15 1.48
CA GLN A 195 18.50 11.58 2.64
C GLN A 195 17.80 10.30 3.14
N ARG A 196 16.46 10.29 3.17
CA ARG A 196 15.70 9.08 3.53
C ARG A 196 15.96 7.92 2.56
N VAL A 197 15.98 8.20 1.26
CA VAL A 197 16.31 7.18 0.25
C VAL A 197 17.73 6.66 0.48
N ARG A 198 18.70 7.53 0.65
CA ARG A 198 20.11 7.15 0.93
C ARG A 198 20.23 6.27 2.18
N GLN A 199 19.64 6.67 3.28
CA GLN A 199 19.65 5.92 4.55
C GLN A 199 19.00 4.54 4.38
N SER A 200 17.91 4.46 3.60
CA SER A 200 17.24 3.20 3.33
C SER A 200 18.08 2.27 2.45
N VAL A 201 18.75 2.82 1.44
CA VAL A 201 19.72 2.06 0.62
C VAL A 201 20.88 1.53 1.48
N GLU A 202 21.47 2.37 2.33
CA GLU A 202 22.54 1.97 3.26
C GLU A 202 22.06 0.85 4.21
N ARG A 203 20.90 1.03 4.82
CA ARG A 203 20.28 0.02 5.68
C ARG A 203 20.11 -1.31 4.93
N ARG A 204 19.59 -1.27 3.70
CA ARG A 204 19.38 -2.49 2.91
C ARG A 204 20.69 -3.21 2.60
N LEU A 205 21.72 -2.50 2.21
CA LEU A 205 23.05 -3.05 1.96
C LEU A 205 23.62 -3.77 3.20
N ARG A 206 23.51 -3.14 4.38
CA ARG A 206 24.02 -3.73 5.63
C ARG A 206 23.24 -4.97 6.04
N LEU A 207 21.91 -4.93 5.95
CA LEU A 207 21.05 -6.06 6.29
C LEU A 207 21.34 -7.27 5.41
N ASP A 208 21.46 -7.09 4.11
CA ASP A 208 21.72 -8.20 3.18
C ASP A 208 23.17 -8.71 3.30
N ALA A 209 24.13 -7.84 3.48
CA ALA A 209 25.52 -8.24 3.74
C ALA A 209 25.62 -9.07 5.02
N GLN A 210 24.89 -8.69 6.07
CA GLN A 210 24.86 -9.45 7.32
C GLN A 210 24.17 -10.81 7.12
N ALA A 211 23.04 -10.86 6.42
CA ALA A 211 22.34 -12.11 6.13
C ALA A 211 23.19 -13.11 5.34
N VAL A 212 23.98 -12.63 4.36
CA VAL A 212 24.94 -13.49 3.63
C VAL A 212 26.06 -14.00 4.54
N ARG A 213 26.59 -13.18 5.47
CA ARG A 213 27.60 -13.63 6.46
C ARG A 213 27.02 -14.74 7.33
N GLU A 214 25.84 -14.52 7.89
CA GLU A 214 25.16 -15.51 8.76
C GLU A 214 24.90 -16.82 8.02
N LEU A 215 24.44 -16.75 6.76
CA LEU A 215 24.23 -17.94 5.94
C LEU A 215 25.55 -18.67 5.64
N ALA A 216 26.64 -17.94 5.37
CA ALA A 216 27.96 -18.54 5.14
C ALA A 216 28.50 -19.25 6.38
N ASP A 217 28.29 -18.66 7.57
CA ASP A 217 28.68 -19.26 8.84
C ASP A 217 27.85 -20.52 9.15
N GLN A 218 26.52 -20.44 8.98
CA GLN A 218 25.61 -21.59 9.16
C GLN A 218 25.97 -22.75 8.22
N THR A 219 26.34 -22.42 6.98
CA THR A 219 26.73 -23.41 5.96
C THR A 219 28.17 -23.89 6.13
N ARG A 220 28.93 -23.31 7.05
CA ARG A 220 30.34 -23.60 7.35
C ARG A 220 31.25 -23.50 6.14
N ILE A 221 31.05 -22.47 5.33
CA ILE A 221 31.89 -22.20 4.13
C ILE A 221 33.33 -21.92 4.59
N SER A 222 34.29 -22.54 3.92
CA SER A 222 35.70 -22.43 4.27
C SER A 222 36.60 -22.24 3.05
N GLY A 223 37.88 -22.06 3.24
CA GLY A 223 38.90 -22.00 2.17
C GLY A 223 38.75 -20.78 1.25
N ALA A 224 38.92 -20.96 -0.04
CA ALA A 224 38.90 -19.90 -1.05
C ALA A 224 37.53 -19.20 -1.15
N ALA A 225 36.45 -19.96 -1.10
CA ALA A 225 35.09 -19.40 -1.16
C ALA A 225 34.79 -18.48 0.04
N ALA A 226 35.18 -18.86 1.25
CA ALA A 226 35.02 -18.00 2.43
C ALA A 226 35.83 -16.69 2.31
N LYS A 227 37.01 -16.76 1.68
CA LYS A 227 37.84 -15.58 1.41
C LYS A 227 37.15 -14.67 0.39
N GLU A 228 36.66 -15.26 -0.71
CA GLU A 228 35.90 -14.51 -1.74
C GLU A 228 34.71 -13.77 -1.15
N ILE A 229 33.85 -14.47 -0.39
CA ILE A 229 32.69 -13.90 0.27
C ILE A 229 33.08 -12.72 1.18
N ARG A 230 34.10 -12.92 2.05
CA ARG A 230 34.58 -11.84 2.95
C ARG A 230 35.08 -10.63 2.19
N THR A 231 35.82 -10.85 1.07
CA THR A 231 36.35 -9.76 0.25
C THR A 231 35.22 -8.95 -0.37
N LEU A 232 34.23 -9.60 -1.00
CA LEU A 232 33.06 -8.92 -1.59
C LEU A 232 32.28 -8.12 -0.55
N LEU A 233 32.03 -8.69 0.64
CA LEU A 233 31.31 -8.01 1.69
C LEU A 233 32.12 -6.86 2.34
N ALA A 234 33.43 -6.96 2.39
CA ALA A 234 34.31 -5.86 2.85
C ALA A 234 34.32 -4.69 1.85
N GLU A 235 34.28 -4.97 0.55
CA GLU A 235 34.12 -3.94 -0.49
C GLU A 235 32.79 -3.20 -0.35
N VAL A 236 31.71 -3.89 0.00
CA VAL A 236 30.40 -3.27 0.26
C VAL A 236 30.51 -2.30 1.43
N GLU A 237 31.05 -2.74 2.58
CA GLU A 237 31.20 -1.87 3.76
C GLU A 237 32.07 -0.65 3.48
N ALA A 238 33.18 -0.83 2.75
CA ALA A 238 34.06 0.26 2.36
C ALA A 238 33.41 1.24 1.36
N GLY A 239 32.47 0.76 0.56
CA GLY A 239 31.77 1.57 -0.42
C GLY A 239 30.58 2.38 0.12
N ILE A 240 29.98 1.97 1.25
CA ILE A 240 28.80 2.63 1.83
C ILE A 240 29.00 4.14 2.08
N PRO A 241 30.13 4.62 2.63
CA PRO A 241 30.36 6.06 2.81
C PRO A 241 30.31 6.86 1.50
N ASN A 242 30.58 6.20 0.37
CA ASN A 242 30.62 6.81 -0.97
C ASN A 242 29.31 6.65 -1.75
N LEU A 243 28.23 6.18 -1.13
CA LEU A 243 26.91 6.13 -1.75
C LEU A 243 26.50 7.52 -2.28
N LEU A 244 25.75 7.50 -3.38
CA LEU A 244 25.21 8.73 -3.98
C LEU A 244 24.50 9.56 -2.90
N ARG A 245 24.77 10.85 -2.89
CA ARG A 245 24.12 11.80 -1.99
C ARG A 245 22.71 12.15 -2.48
N GLN A 246 22.48 12.02 -3.79
CA GLN A 246 21.21 12.32 -4.45
C GLN A 246 20.79 11.15 -5.33
N TYR A 247 19.53 10.76 -5.22
CA TYR A 247 18.86 9.80 -6.07
C TYR A 247 17.83 10.55 -6.91
N GLY A 248 17.68 10.20 -8.19
CA GLY A 248 16.70 10.83 -9.06
C GLY A 248 15.26 10.59 -8.60
N GLU A 249 14.33 11.38 -9.09
CA GLU A 249 12.88 11.20 -8.85
C GLU A 249 12.38 9.87 -9.42
N ASP A 250 13.07 9.34 -10.42
CA ASP A 250 12.83 8.05 -11.05
C ASP A 250 13.41 6.84 -10.28
N PHE A 251 14.02 7.08 -9.11
CA PHE A 251 14.59 6.00 -8.30
C PHE A 251 13.50 4.98 -7.94
N ARG A 252 13.81 3.70 -8.19
CA ARG A 252 12.99 2.56 -7.81
C ARG A 252 13.75 1.67 -6.83
N ALA A 253 13.11 1.30 -5.74
CA ALA A 253 13.66 0.39 -4.74
C ALA A 253 13.65 -1.08 -5.22
N VAL A 254 14.07 -1.31 -6.47
CA VAL A 254 14.15 -2.62 -7.12
C VAL A 254 15.54 -3.22 -6.89
N LEU A 255 15.57 -4.47 -6.41
CA LEU A 255 16.83 -5.15 -6.09
C LEU A 255 17.45 -5.82 -7.32
N PRO A 256 18.76 -5.69 -7.47
CA PRO A 256 19.74 -4.98 -6.64
C PRO A 256 19.67 -3.47 -6.82
N LEU A 257 19.74 -2.70 -5.72
CA LEU A 257 19.57 -1.23 -5.73
C LEU A 257 20.66 -0.48 -6.49
N ASN A 258 21.89 -1.00 -6.50
CA ASN A 258 23.06 -0.41 -7.13
C ASN A 258 24.20 -1.43 -7.29
N THR A 259 25.36 -0.99 -7.75
CA THR A 259 26.53 -1.85 -7.98
C THR A 259 27.10 -2.46 -6.69
N LEU A 260 27.05 -1.73 -5.55
CA LEU A 260 27.47 -2.30 -4.27
C LEU A 260 26.52 -3.42 -3.83
N HIS A 261 25.22 -3.25 -4.06
CA HIS A 261 24.24 -4.30 -3.74
C HIS A 261 24.44 -5.54 -4.61
N GLN A 262 24.87 -5.37 -5.86
CA GLN A 262 25.26 -6.50 -6.70
C GLN A 262 26.44 -7.32 -6.11
N GLN A 263 27.38 -6.69 -5.39
CA GLN A 263 28.46 -7.41 -4.71
C GLN A 263 27.94 -8.29 -3.57
N VAL A 264 26.93 -7.86 -2.84
CA VAL A 264 26.28 -8.69 -1.80
C VAL A 264 25.73 -9.98 -2.44
N PHE A 265 25.01 -9.84 -3.55
CA PHE A 265 24.47 -11.01 -4.25
C PHE A 265 25.56 -11.87 -4.90
N ARG A 266 26.64 -11.29 -5.40
CA ARG A 266 27.80 -12.08 -5.85
C ARG A 266 28.38 -12.90 -4.71
N ALA A 267 28.41 -12.40 -3.49
CA ALA A 267 28.82 -13.18 -2.33
C ALA A 267 27.86 -14.35 -2.06
N GLN A 268 26.53 -14.16 -2.23
CA GLN A 268 25.56 -15.27 -2.20
C GLN A 268 25.81 -16.28 -3.34
N ALA A 269 26.10 -15.83 -4.56
CA ALA A 269 26.45 -16.71 -5.68
C ALA A 269 27.68 -17.55 -5.36
N ALA A 270 28.72 -16.95 -4.76
CA ALA A 270 29.93 -17.66 -4.34
C ALA A 270 29.61 -18.73 -3.28
N LEU A 271 28.72 -18.42 -2.34
CA LEU A 271 28.24 -19.39 -1.37
C LEU A 271 27.51 -20.56 -2.05
N TRP A 272 26.60 -20.31 -2.99
CA TRP A 272 25.88 -21.35 -3.71
C TRP A 272 26.85 -22.26 -4.51
N ARG A 273 27.85 -21.67 -5.19
CA ARG A 273 28.91 -22.45 -5.88
C ARG A 273 29.72 -23.33 -4.93
N ALA A 274 30.03 -22.79 -3.76
CA ALA A 274 30.84 -23.53 -2.75
C ALA A 274 30.12 -24.78 -2.22
N VAL A 275 28.79 -24.80 -2.23
CA VAL A 275 28.00 -25.98 -1.83
C VAL A 275 27.58 -26.85 -3.02
N GLY A 276 28.08 -26.56 -4.23
CA GLY A 276 27.88 -27.38 -5.42
C GLY A 276 26.64 -27.07 -6.23
N ALA A 277 26.03 -25.88 -6.07
CA ALA A 277 24.92 -25.45 -6.95
C ALA A 277 25.39 -25.34 -8.40
N GLY A 278 24.51 -25.73 -9.33
CA GLY A 278 24.73 -25.49 -10.76
C GLY A 278 24.78 -23.98 -11.09
N PRO A 279 25.42 -23.60 -12.20
CA PRO A 279 25.52 -22.17 -12.58
C PRO A 279 24.18 -21.48 -12.68
N LEU A 280 23.18 -22.14 -13.26
CA LEU A 280 21.80 -21.72 -13.30
C LEU A 280 20.93 -22.87 -12.82
N THR A 281 19.99 -22.62 -11.95
CA THR A 281 19.12 -23.64 -11.36
C THR A 281 17.66 -23.21 -11.46
N VAL A 282 16.81 -24.06 -12.08
CA VAL A 282 15.34 -23.88 -12.06
C VAL A 282 14.73 -24.80 -11.00
N TRP A 283 13.76 -24.25 -10.22
CA TRP A 283 13.13 -24.95 -9.14
C TRP A 283 11.70 -24.43 -8.89
N SER A 284 10.85 -25.21 -8.23
CA SER A 284 9.46 -24.83 -7.93
C SER A 284 9.26 -24.45 -6.48
N SER A 285 8.39 -23.48 -6.24
CA SER A 285 7.71 -23.21 -4.99
C SER A 285 6.23 -22.87 -5.32
N PRO A 286 5.29 -22.97 -4.37
CA PRO A 286 3.96 -22.43 -4.60
C PRO A 286 4.03 -20.97 -5.03
N ALA A 287 3.21 -20.58 -6.01
CA ALA A 287 3.29 -19.25 -6.63
C ALA A 287 3.06 -18.10 -5.63
N TRP A 288 2.22 -18.35 -4.62
CA TRP A 288 1.85 -17.39 -3.58
C TRP A 288 2.79 -17.31 -2.40
N ASP A 289 3.72 -18.28 -2.26
CA ASP A 289 4.69 -18.26 -1.16
C ASP A 289 5.62 -17.06 -1.27
N PRO A 290 6.00 -16.46 -0.13
CA PRO A 290 7.09 -15.50 -0.12
C PRO A 290 8.38 -16.21 -0.52
N LEU A 291 9.24 -15.50 -1.22
CA LEU A 291 10.59 -15.95 -1.48
C LEU A 291 11.53 -15.29 -0.47
N ASP A 292 12.53 -16.03 -0.01
CA ASP A 292 13.63 -15.45 0.77
C ASP A 292 14.65 -14.83 -0.19
N LEU A 293 15.05 -13.60 0.10
CA LEU A 293 16.05 -12.88 -0.71
C LEU A 293 17.43 -13.51 -0.57
N ILE A 294 17.81 -13.83 0.66
CA ILE A 294 19.06 -14.53 1.00
C ILE A 294 18.70 -15.91 1.50
N HIS A 295 19.12 -16.94 0.77
CA HIS A 295 18.70 -18.31 1.06
C HIS A 295 19.80 -19.33 0.69
N ALA A 296 19.69 -20.53 1.23
CA ALA A 296 20.55 -21.66 0.88
C ALA A 296 20.46 -22.00 -0.62
N ALA A 297 21.48 -22.63 -1.17
CA ALA A 297 21.50 -23.04 -2.56
C ALA A 297 20.26 -23.89 -2.92
N PRO A 298 19.51 -23.52 -3.96
CA PRO A 298 18.30 -24.24 -4.34
C PRO A 298 18.64 -25.59 -4.97
N LYS A 299 17.73 -26.54 -4.80
CA LYS A 299 17.79 -27.82 -5.51
C LYS A 299 17.07 -27.71 -6.84
N ALA A 300 17.68 -28.27 -7.90
CA ALA A 300 17.05 -28.32 -9.21
C ALA A 300 15.78 -29.18 -9.18
N GLY A 301 14.79 -28.79 -9.99
CA GLY A 301 13.52 -29.48 -10.15
C GLY A 301 12.39 -28.47 -10.24
N ALA A 302 12.07 -28.04 -11.45
CA ALA A 302 10.95 -27.16 -11.73
C ALA A 302 9.91 -27.88 -12.59
N GLN A 303 8.65 -27.62 -12.33
CA GLN A 303 7.50 -27.94 -13.19
C GLN A 303 6.41 -26.91 -13.00
N VAL A 304 5.59 -26.70 -14.01
CA VAL A 304 4.39 -25.90 -13.94
C VAL A 304 3.19 -26.78 -14.32
N ASP A 305 2.19 -26.83 -13.45
CA ASP A 305 1.00 -27.64 -13.64
C ASP A 305 -0.24 -26.79 -13.34
N VAL A 306 -1.07 -26.55 -14.35
CA VAL A 306 -2.24 -25.67 -14.24
C VAL A 306 -3.47 -26.38 -14.82
N ALA A 307 -4.58 -26.35 -14.07
CA ALA A 307 -5.88 -26.81 -14.52
C ALA A 307 -6.89 -25.65 -14.42
N LEU A 308 -7.60 -25.37 -15.53
CA LEU A 308 -8.51 -24.23 -15.65
C LEU A 308 -9.59 -24.47 -16.68
N MET A 309 -10.63 -23.64 -16.64
CA MET A 309 -11.67 -23.58 -17.66
C MET A 309 -11.20 -22.76 -18.88
N GLN A 310 -11.91 -22.85 -19.99
CA GLN A 310 -11.77 -21.86 -21.05
C GLN A 310 -12.15 -20.46 -20.54
N ASN A 311 -11.49 -19.43 -21.03
CA ASN A 311 -11.71 -18.02 -20.63
C ASN A 311 -11.44 -17.68 -19.15
N GLU A 312 -10.81 -18.57 -18.39
CA GLU A 312 -10.37 -18.35 -17.01
C GLU A 312 -8.93 -17.85 -16.98
N PHE A 313 -8.59 -17.05 -15.99
CA PHE A 313 -7.21 -16.67 -15.72
C PHE A 313 -6.61 -17.53 -14.61
N ARG A 314 -5.42 -18.05 -14.81
CA ARG A 314 -4.69 -18.76 -13.75
C ARG A 314 -3.22 -18.49 -13.77
N ALA A 315 -2.65 -18.40 -12.56
CA ALA A 315 -1.24 -18.24 -12.36
C ALA A 315 -0.50 -19.58 -12.33
N GLY A 316 0.74 -19.57 -12.86
CA GLY A 316 1.73 -20.59 -12.61
C GLY A 316 3.11 -19.95 -12.50
N ALA A 317 4.01 -20.54 -11.74
CA ALA A 317 5.33 -19.94 -11.53
C ALA A 317 6.43 -20.98 -11.36
N PHE A 318 7.65 -20.57 -11.67
CA PHE A 318 8.87 -21.29 -11.31
C PHE A 318 9.98 -20.28 -11.00
N ASN A 319 11.03 -20.72 -10.34
CA ASN A 319 12.13 -19.88 -9.89
C ASN A 319 13.41 -20.21 -10.69
N LEU A 320 14.18 -19.17 -11.01
CA LEU A 320 15.48 -19.26 -11.68
C LEU A 320 16.53 -18.59 -10.79
N SER A 321 17.46 -19.36 -10.26
CA SER A 321 18.57 -18.87 -9.45
C SER A 321 19.87 -18.87 -10.25
N ASN A 322 20.64 -17.79 -10.11
CA ASN A 322 21.90 -17.60 -10.84
C ASN A 322 23.08 -17.63 -9.88
N ALA A 323 23.82 -18.74 -9.85
CA ALA A 323 25.04 -18.88 -9.06
C ALA A 323 26.32 -18.43 -9.81
N THR A 324 26.22 -17.89 -11.03
CA THR A 324 27.38 -17.35 -11.76
C THR A 324 27.81 -15.98 -11.20
N GLU A 325 29.00 -15.53 -11.57
CA GLU A 325 29.54 -14.22 -11.14
C GLU A 325 28.90 -13.02 -11.86
N THR A 326 28.18 -13.28 -12.94
CA THR A 326 27.66 -12.23 -13.82
C THR A 326 26.13 -12.32 -13.97
N ASN A 327 25.52 -11.17 -14.24
CA ASN A 327 24.11 -11.12 -14.61
C ASN A 327 23.91 -11.86 -15.94
N GLN A 328 22.92 -12.75 -15.99
CA GLN A 328 22.59 -13.51 -17.18
C GLN A 328 21.33 -12.94 -17.84
N LYS A 329 21.32 -12.97 -19.18
CA LYS A 329 20.14 -12.69 -20.00
C LYS A 329 19.80 -13.97 -20.75
N LEU A 330 18.62 -14.53 -20.46
CA LEU A 330 18.14 -15.75 -21.10
C LEU A 330 16.96 -15.45 -22.00
N THR A 331 16.83 -16.25 -23.06
CA THR A 331 15.60 -16.27 -23.88
C THR A 331 14.72 -17.41 -23.42
N LEU A 332 13.53 -17.10 -22.97
CA LEU A 332 12.48 -18.05 -22.60
C LEU A 332 11.61 -18.33 -23.82
N LYS A 333 11.35 -19.62 -24.11
CA LYS A 333 10.38 -20.07 -25.11
C LYS A 333 9.42 -21.08 -24.50
N ILE A 334 8.17 -21.00 -24.89
CA ILE A 334 7.14 -21.98 -24.57
C ILE A 334 6.82 -22.76 -25.84
N VAL A 335 6.91 -24.08 -25.78
CA VAL A 335 6.68 -24.94 -26.95
C VAL A 335 5.83 -26.16 -26.59
N GLY A 336 5.17 -26.75 -27.59
CA GLY A 336 4.39 -27.98 -27.44
C GLY A 336 2.94 -27.77 -27.01
N LEU A 337 2.50 -26.54 -26.88
CA LEU A 337 1.11 -26.23 -26.53
C LEU A 337 0.30 -25.79 -27.77
N PRO A 338 -1.04 -25.86 -27.74
CA PRO A 338 -1.90 -25.27 -28.78
C PRO A 338 -1.58 -23.78 -28.98
N GLY A 339 -1.61 -23.32 -30.22
CA GLY A 339 -1.20 -21.97 -30.59
C GLY A 339 0.28 -21.87 -31.01
N GLY A 340 1.05 -22.96 -30.94
CA GLY A 340 2.44 -23.02 -31.42
C GLY A 340 3.47 -22.58 -30.41
N THR A 341 4.52 -21.93 -30.90
CA THR A 341 5.59 -21.40 -30.02
C THR A 341 5.18 -20.08 -29.39
N ASN A 342 5.31 -19.95 -28.07
CA ASN A 342 4.92 -18.78 -27.28
C ASN A 342 3.45 -18.37 -27.54
N PRO A 343 2.48 -19.25 -27.23
CA PRO A 343 1.08 -18.99 -27.53
C PRO A 343 0.58 -17.72 -26.82
N ASP A 344 -0.23 -16.92 -27.50
CA ASP A 344 -0.67 -15.61 -27.01
C ASP A 344 -1.60 -15.67 -25.79
N TRP A 345 -2.16 -16.86 -25.48
CA TRP A 345 -2.95 -17.08 -24.28
C TRP A 345 -2.12 -17.32 -23.00
N ILE A 346 -0.78 -17.11 -23.07
CA ILE A 346 0.12 -17.15 -21.92
C ILE A 346 0.91 -15.86 -21.87
N THR A 347 0.72 -15.08 -20.82
CA THR A 347 1.54 -13.89 -20.54
C THR A 347 2.69 -14.27 -19.61
N VAL A 348 3.90 -13.83 -19.95
CA VAL A 348 5.11 -14.10 -19.17
C VAL A 348 5.53 -12.83 -18.43
N HIS A 349 5.80 -12.94 -17.13
CA HIS A 349 6.27 -11.84 -16.29
C HIS A 349 7.60 -12.19 -15.61
N GLU A 350 8.45 -11.19 -15.44
CA GLU A 350 9.64 -11.26 -14.58
C GLU A 350 9.28 -10.69 -13.21
N VAL A 351 9.14 -11.52 -12.19
CA VAL A 351 8.86 -11.02 -10.84
C VAL A 351 10.04 -10.22 -10.32
N GLN A 352 9.80 -8.94 -10.02
CA GLN A 352 10.84 -8.08 -9.47
C GLN A 352 10.77 -8.02 -7.96
N TRP A 353 11.95 -8.01 -7.35
CA TRP A 353 12.13 -7.75 -5.94
C TRP A 353 12.05 -6.26 -5.66
N LEU A 354 11.30 -5.91 -4.64
CA LEU A 354 11.18 -4.54 -4.14
C LEU A 354 11.62 -4.53 -2.68
N ASP A 355 12.38 -3.51 -2.26
CA ASP A 355 12.49 -3.24 -0.83
C ASP A 355 11.35 -2.32 -0.39
N THR A 356 10.91 -2.48 0.85
CA THR A 356 9.83 -1.70 1.44
C THR A 356 10.38 -0.68 2.44
N LYS A 357 9.56 0.28 2.82
CA LYS A 357 9.90 1.27 3.85
C LYS A 357 10.30 0.63 5.18
N SER A 358 9.73 -0.53 5.52
CA SER A 358 10.09 -1.29 6.72
C SER A 358 11.45 -2.01 6.59
N GLY A 359 12.00 -2.13 5.39
CA GLY A 359 13.22 -2.90 5.13
C GLY A 359 12.98 -4.40 4.99
N GLN A 360 11.74 -4.82 4.72
CA GLN A 360 11.41 -6.20 4.37
C GLN A 360 11.26 -6.31 2.85
N PRO A 361 12.14 -7.01 2.13
CA PRO A 361 12.05 -7.14 0.68
C PRO A 361 10.96 -8.14 0.28
N VAL A 362 10.32 -7.87 -0.85
CA VAL A 362 9.24 -8.70 -1.40
C VAL A 362 9.40 -8.93 -2.91
N ALA A 363 9.18 -10.15 -3.37
CA ALA A 363 9.10 -10.49 -4.80
C ALA A 363 7.64 -10.35 -5.25
N ALA A 364 7.20 -9.12 -5.56
CA ALA A 364 5.78 -8.80 -5.72
C ALA A 364 5.40 -8.14 -7.06
N ALA A 365 6.30 -7.41 -7.71
CA ALA A 365 6.00 -6.72 -8.96
C ALA A 365 6.04 -7.69 -10.15
N LEU A 366 5.09 -7.57 -11.06
CA LEU A 366 4.89 -8.43 -12.21
C LEU A 366 5.01 -7.67 -13.56
N PRO A 367 6.11 -6.97 -13.85
CA PRO A 367 6.27 -6.41 -15.19
C PRO A 367 6.23 -7.53 -16.23
N VAL A 368 5.56 -7.28 -17.35
CA VAL A 368 5.55 -8.19 -18.49
C VAL A 368 6.97 -8.33 -19.03
N ALA A 369 7.41 -9.55 -19.28
CA ALA A 369 8.73 -9.83 -19.83
C ALA A 369 8.87 -9.27 -21.24
N GLU A 370 10.03 -8.68 -21.55
CA GLU A 370 10.32 -8.11 -22.86
C GLU A 370 10.19 -9.20 -23.95
N ARG A 371 9.32 -8.97 -24.93
CA ARG A 371 9.19 -9.87 -26.09
C ARG A 371 10.38 -9.63 -27.05
N VAL A 372 11.06 -10.70 -27.40
CA VAL A 372 12.18 -10.71 -28.35
C VAL A 372 11.86 -11.62 -29.52
N ASP A 373 12.63 -11.58 -30.60
CA ASP A 373 12.32 -12.28 -31.89
C ASP A 373 11.89 -13.75 -31.75
N ASN A 374 12.37 -14.43 -30.75
CA ASN A 374 12.13 -15.87 -30.55
C ASN A 374 11.55 -16.24 -29.18
N GLY A 375 11.02 -15.29 -28.40
CA GLY A 375 10.51 -15.59 -27.06
C GLY A 375 10.47 -14.38 -26.15
N TYR A 376 10.80 -14.59 -24.90
CA TYR A 376 10.80 -13.57 -23.86
C TYR A 376 12.18 -13.46 -23.23
N ARG A 377 12.63 -12.24 -22.96
CA ARG A 377 13.88 -12.00 -22.26
C ARG A 377 13.67 -12.10 -20.76
N ILE A 378 14.50 -12.92 -20.10
CA ILE A 378 14.51 -13.08 -18.65
C ILE A 378 15.87 -12.66 -18.12
N HIS A 379 15.87 -11.73 -17.16
CA HIS A 379 17.07 -11.26 -16.50
C HIS A 379 17.29 -12.01 -15.18
N ALA A 380 18.40 -12.68 -15.06
CA ALA A 380 18.81 -13.37 -13.84
C ALA A 380 20.07 -12.71 -13.27
N PRO A 381 19.95 -11.75 -12.32
CA PRO A 381 21.09 -11.14 -11.67
C PRO A 381 21.92 -12.18 -10.91
N ALA A 382 23.26 -12.00 -10.88
CA ALA A 382 24.16 -12.88 -10.16
C ALA A 382 23.74 -12.97 -8.67
N GLY A 383 23.64 -14.18 -8.14
CA GLY A 383 23.29 -14.47 -6.76
C GLY A 383 21.84 -14.16 -6.37
N LEU A 384 20.97 -13.84 -7.32
CA LEU A 384 19.54 -13.64 -7.06
C LEU A 384 18.70 -14.76 -7.66
N THR A 385 17.56 -14.98 -7.03
CA THR A 385 16.47 -15.77 -7.58
C THR A 385 15.46 -14.85 -8.25
N ARG A 386 15.21 -15.13 -9.55
CA ARG A 386 14.14 -14.52 -10.34
C ARG A 386 12.97 -15.51 -10.41
N GLN A 387 11.82 -15.16 -9.90
CA GLN A 387 10.62 -15.93 -10.21
C GLN A 387 10.11 -15.50 -11.59
N VAL A 388 9.78 -16.49 -12.41
CA VAL A 388 9.06 -16.32 -13.66
C VAL A 388 7.61 -16.66 -13.39
N TRP A 389 6.73 -15.71 -13.62
CA TRP A 389 5.30 -15.85 -13.44
C TRP A 389 4.59 -15.94 -14.78
N LEU A 390 3.68 -16.86 -14.90
CA LEU A 390 2.89 -17.12 -16.10
C LEU A 390 1.43 -16.89 -15.77
N THR A 391 0.75 -16.06 -16.54
CA THR A 391 -0.70 -15.91 -16.49
C THR A 391 -1.31 -16.62 -17.70
N PHE A 392 -2.11 -17.65 -17.45
CA PHE A 392 -2.80 -18.45 -18.48
C PHE A 392 -4.21 -17.90 -18.67
N HIS A 393 -4.63 -17.71 -19.92
CA HIS A 393 -5.98 -17.29 -20.31
C HIS A 393 -6.40 -17.98 -21.61
N PRO A 394 -6.87 -19.25 -21.55
CA PRO A 394 -7.10 -20.06 -22.75
C PRO A 394 -8.41 -19.70 -23.45
N VAL A 395 -8.36 -18.70 -24.31
CA VAL A 395 -9.47 -18.34 -25.19
C VAL A 395 -9.32 -19.12 -26.51
N GLY A 396 -10.34 -19.95 -26.83
CA GLY A 396 -10.31 -20.76 -28.06
C GLY A 396 -9.31 -21.92 -28.06
N VAL A 397 -8.77 -22.28 -26.92
CA VAL A 397 -7.89 -23.44 -26.74
C VAL A 397 -8.77 -24.69 -26.62
N PRO A 398 -8.51 -25.77 -27.38
CA PRO A 398 -9.30 -27.00 -27.25
C PRO A 398 -9.24 -27.59 -25.84
N PRO A 399 -10.33 -28.10 -25.29
CA PRO A 399 -10.32 -28.87 -24.04
C PRO A 399 -9.39 -30.08 -24.12
N GLY A 400 -8.72 -30.41 -23.04
CA GLY A 400 -7.83 -31.56 -22.93
C GLY A 400 -6.58 -31.32 -22.12
N GLU A 401 -5.78 -32.36 -22.02
CA GLU A 401 -4.45 -32.33 -21.41
C GLU A 401 -3.41 -31.91 -22.46
N HIS A 402 -2.70 -30.82 -22.20
CA HIS A 402 -1.68 -30.29 -23.08
C HIS A 402 -0.31 -30.37 -22.36
N ALA A 403 0.61 -31.11 -22.97
CA ALA A 403 1.98 -31.22 -22.47
C ALA A 403 2.91 -30.36 -23.33
N GLY A 404 3.53 -29.40 -22.70
CA GLY A 404 4.52 -28.53 -23.29
C GLY A 404 5.80 -28.46 -22.46
N ARG A 405 6.67 -27.57 -22.83
CA ARG A 405 7.86 -27.22 -22.03
C ARG A 405 8.23 -25.76 -22.21
N ILE A 406 8.82 -25.22 -21.18
CA ILE A 406 9.49 -23.93 -21.19
C ILE A 406 10.98 -24.20 -21.32
N THR A 407 11.64 -23.55 -22.27
CA THR A 407 13.09 -23.61 -22.42
C THR A 407 13.67 -22.23 -22.13
N LEU A 408 14.74 -22.17 -21.33
CA LEU A 408 15.53 -20.98 -21.11
C LEU A 408 16.93 -21.19 -21.67
N THR A 409 17.31 -20.38 -22.65
CA THR A 409 18.62 -20.47 -23.32
C THR A 409 19.42 -19.20 -23.04
N GLY A 410 20.66 -19.36 -22.64
CA GLY A 410 21.62 -18.26 -22.43
C GLY A 410 23.04 -18.78 -22.36
N GLY A 411 23.93 -18.19 -23.17
CA GLY A 411 25.29 -18.70 -23.32
C GLY A 411 25.35 -20.17 -23.80
N ALA A 412 26.06 -21.02 -23.08
CA ALA A 412 26.19 -22.45 -23.40
C ALA A 412 25.14 -23.35 -22.70
N GLN A 413 24.21 -22.78 -21.92
CA GLN A 413 23.23 -23.55 -21.14
C GLN A 413 21.83 -23.47 -21.72
N THR A 414 21.12 -24.59 -21.66
CA THR A 414 19.69 -24.70 -21.88
C THR A 414 19.09 -25.38 -20.67
N LEU A 415 18.08 -24.72 -20.07
CA LEU A 415 17.30 -25.27 -18.97
C LEU A 415 15.91 -25.58 -19.47
N GLU A 416 15.32 -26.64 -18.97
CA GLU A 416 13.93 -27.03 -19.33
C GLU A 416 13.05 -27.09 -18.09
N VAL A 417 11.81 -26.60 -18.22
CA VAL A 417 10.74 -26.70 -17.22
C VAL A 417 9.55 -27.38 -17.89
N PRO A 418 9.17 -28.59 -17.49
CA PRO A 418 7.97 -29.24 -17.93
C PRO A 418 6.72 -28.39 -17.65
N LEU A 419 5.83 -28.31 -18.62
CA LEU A 419 4.59 -27.52 -18.53
C LEU A 419 3.41 -28.42 -18.87
N ARG A 420 2.48 -28.55 -17.93
CA ARG A 420 1.22 -29.26 -18.12
C ARG A 420 0.05 -28.29 -17.94
N VAL A 421 -0.83 -28.25 -18.91
CA VAL A 421 -2.04 -27.43 -18.86
C VAL A 421 -3.22 -28.29 -19.19
N ARG A 422 -4.16 -28.43 -18.24
CA ARG A 422 -5.45 -29.06 -18.45
C ARG A 422 -6.51 -27.99 -18.65
N VAL A 423 -7.05 -27.92 -19.87
CA VAL A 423 -8.17 -27.04 -20.20
C VAL A 423 -9.45 -27.88 -20.16
N HIS A 424 -10.37 -27.54 -19.28
CA HIS A 424 -11.67 -28.21 -19.16
C HIS A 424 -12.63 -27.73 -20.25
N SER A 425 -13.67 -28.53 -20.54
CA SER A 425 -14.75 -28.18 -21.47
C SER A 425 -15.58 -26.98 -21.02
N LEU A 426 -15.67 -26.80 -19.71
CA LEU A 426 -16.36 -25.69 -19.10
C LEU A 426 -15.78 -24.32 -19.51
N ARG A 427 -16.63 -23.32 -19.60
CA ARG A 427 -16.24 -21.95 -19.90
C ARG A 427 -16.51 -21.04 -18.71
N PHE A 428 -15.49 -20.32 -18.28
CA PHE A 428 -15.63 -19.26 -17.27
C PHE A 428 -16.44 -18.09 -17.85
N PRO A 429 -17.40 -17.51 -17.11
CA PRO A 429 -18.21 -16.39 -17.60
C PRO A 429 -17.37 -15.13 -17.79
N GLU A 430 -17.82 -14.24 -18.66
CA GLU A 430 -17.14 -12.96 -18.91
C GLU A 430 -17.17 -12.01 -17.70
N ARG A 431 -18.15 -12.19 -16.83
CA ARG A 431 -18.34 -11.43 -15.59
C ARG A 431 -18.63 -12.40 -14.46
N PRO A 432 -17.78 -12.43 -13.44
CA PRO A 432 -18.03 -13.22 -12.25
C PRO A 432 -19.19 -12.64 -11.44
N SER A 433 -19.77 -13.48 -10.58
CA SER A 433 -20.90 -13.11 -9.73
C SER A 433 -20.49 -12.33 -8.47
N LEU A 434 -19.23 -12.40 -8.07
CA LEU A 434 -18.69 -11.60 -6.99
C LEU A 434 -18.31 -10.20 -7.53
N HIS A 435 -18.94 -9.17 -7.00
CA HIS A 435 -18.60 -7.79 -7.34
C HIS A 435 -17.36 -7.32 -6.59
N LEU A 436 -16.41 -6.77 -7.32
CA LEU A 436 -15.15 -6.27 -6.78
C LEU A 436 -15.12 -4.75 -6.85
N GLY A 437 -14.66 -4.14 -5.76
CA GLY A 437 -14.46 -2.70 -5.67
C GLY A 437 -13.30 -2.34 -4.74
N GLY A 438 -13.01 -1.06 -4.72
CA GLY A 438 -12.02 -0.48 -3.82
C GLY A 438 -11.92 1.00 -4.13
N TRP A 439 -11.59 1.79 -3.14
CA TRP A 439 -11.52 3.25 -3.24
C TRP A 439 -10.45 3.67 -4.27
N ASP A 440 -10.82 3.67 -5.55
CA ASP A 440 -9.93 3.99 -6.67
C ASP A 440 -9.83 5.49 -6.95
N TYR A 441 -10.87 6.25 -6.64
CA TYR A 441 -10.97 7.70 -6.82
C TYR A 441 -10.49 8.20 -8.19
N THR A 442 -10.80 7.43 -9.25
CA THR A 442 -10.46 7.80 -10.63
C THR A 442 -11.30 8.94 -11.19
N ASP A 443 -12.28 9.43 -10.41
CA ASP A 443 -13.07 10.62 -10.68
C ASP A 443 -12.27 11.93 -10.62
N THR A 444 -11.18 11.96 -9.86
CA THR A 444 -10.39 13.17 -9.59
C THR A 444 -8.89 12.91 -9.75
N GLU A 445 -8.09 13.95 -9.55
CA GLU A 445 -6.64 13.88 -9.40
C GLU A 445 -6.28 13.89 -7.91
N GLY A 446 -5.25 13.18 -7.56
CA GLY A 446 -4.82 12.99 -6.19
C GLY A 446 -4.72 11.50 -5.83
N ARG A 447 -4.17 11.17 -4.68
CA ARG A 447 -3.89 9.79 -4.26
C ARG A 447 -3.17 9.01 -5.37
N ASP A 448 -2.19 9.66 -6.02
CA ASP A 448 -1.36 9.13 -7.11
C ASP A 448 -2.08 8.89 -8.45
N ILE A 449 -3.35 9.23 -8.57
CA ILE A 449 -4.04 9.32 -9.86
C ILE A 449 -3.65 10.62 -10.55
N THR A 450 -3.18 10.51 -11.78
CA THR A 450 -2.77 11.60 -12.65
C THR A 450 -3.52 11.55 -13.98
N PRO A 451 -3.55 12.62 -14.79
CA PRO A 451 -4.10 12.54 -16.13
C PRO A 451 -3.45 11.48 -17.03
N ALA A 452 -2.16 11.17 -16.79
CA ALA A 452 -1.41 10.23 -17.61
C ALA A 452 -1.61 8.76 -17.23
N ASN A 453 -1.89 8.45 -15.97
CA ASN A 453 -2.05 7.05 -15.50
C ASN A 453 -3.51 6.63 -15.31
N ARG A 454 -4.47 7.56 -15.20
CA ARG A 454 -5.88 7.29 -14.85
C ARG A 454 -6.52 6.21 -15.73
N ASP A 455 -6.45 6.36 -17.04
CA ASP A 455 -7.09 5.40 -17.95
C ASP A 455 -6.39 4.02 -17.91
N LEU A 456 -5.08 4.00 -17.64
CA LEU A 456 -4.32 2.76 -17.42
C LEU A 456 -4.75 2.07 -16.11
N VAL A 457 -4.98 2.85 -15.05
CA VAL A 457 -5.51 2.32 -13.77
C VAL A 457 -6.88 1.70 -13.99
N ILE A 458 -7.79 2.42 -14.65
CA ILE A 458 -9.15 1.92 -14.93
C ILE A 458 -9.10 0.64 -15.76
N ALA A 459 -8.34 0.60 -16.84
CA ALA A 459 -8.18 -0.59 -17.66
C ALA A 459 -7.63 -1.77 -16.85
N HIS A 460 -6.59 -1.53 -16.04
CA HIS A 460 -6.00 -2.55 -15.18
C HIS A 460 -6.99 -3.10 -14.15
N LEU A 461 -7.80 -2.23 -13.52
CA LEU A 461 -8.84 -2.64 -12.59
C LEU A 461 -9.93 -3.48 -13.27
N GLN A 462 -10.39 -3.06 -14.46
CA GLN A 462 -11.40 -3.79 -15.22
C GLN A 462 -10.90 -5.18 -15.70
N GLU A 463 -9.63 -5.29 -16.10
CA GLU A 463 -8.99 -6.56 -16.44
C GLU A 463 -8.92 -7.54 -15.26
N HIS A 464 -9.05 -7.02 -14.02
CA HIS A 464 -9.08 -7.78 -12.78
C HIS A 464 -10.48 -7.85 -12.16
N PHE A 465 -11.53 -7.76 -12.98
CA PHE A 465 -12.94 -7.89 -12.61
C PHE A 465 -13.47 -6.82 -11.65
N VAL A 466 -12.79 -5.70 -11.48
CA VAL A 466 -13.33 -4.58 -10.70
C VAL A 466 -14.48 -3.95 -11.49
N ASP A 467 -15.67 -3.97 -10.91
CA ASP A 467 -16.92 -3.50 -11.50
C ASP A 467 -17.71 -2.55 -10.61
N SER A 468 -17.15 -2.19 -9.45
CA SER A 468 -17.75 -1.30 -8.46
C SER A 468 -16.80 -0.14 -8.13
N PRO A 469 -16.64 0.84 -9.05
CA PRO A 469 -15.74 1.98 -8.87
C PRO A 469 -16.19 2.92 -7.75
N TRP A 470 -15.24 3.65 -7.17
CA TRP A 470 -15.44 4.61 -6.10
C TRP A 470 -15.05 6.03 -6.51
N ALA A 471 -15.92 6.97 -6.20
CA ALA A 471 -15.70 8.40 -6.42
C ALA A 471 -15.72 9.20 -5.12
N THR A 472 -15.09 10.38 -5.16
CA THR A 472 -15.18 11.38 -4.10
C THR A 472 -16.55 12.08 -4.11
N SER A 473 -16.89 12.78 -3.01
CA SER A 473 -18.10 13.61 -2.94
C SER A 473 -18.18 14.71 -4.03
N GLY A 474 -17.06 15.01 -4.67
CA GLY A 474 -17.00 16.00 -5.76
C GLY A 474 -17.86 15.66 -6.97
N VAL A 475 -18.15 14.37 -7.20
CA VAL A 475 -19.03 13.95 -8.32
C VAL A 475 -20.51 14.31 -8.09
N MET A 476 -20.92 14.52 -6.81
CA MET A 476 -22.30 14.83 -6.46
C MET A 476 -22.41 16.10 -5.60
N PRO A 477 -22.00 17.29 -6.12
CA PRO A 477 -22.08 18.52 -5.35
C PRO A 477 -23.52 18.89 -4.97
N ALA A 478 -23.64 19.71 -3.92
CA ALA A 478 -24.94 20.04 -3.33
C ALA A 478 -25.80 20.98 -4.19
N GLY A 479 -25.20 21.80 -5.06
CA GLY A 479 -25.88 22.94 -5.69
C GLY A 479 -26.11 24.09 -4.70
N LYS A 480 -27.01 25.02 -5.02
CA LYS A 480 -27.42 26.12 -4.13
C LYS A 480 -28.94 26.11 -3.94
N PHE A 481 -29.38 26.32 -2.71
CA PHE A 481 -30.78 26.29 -2.35
C PHE A 481 -31.31 27.69 -1.98
N GLY A 482 -32.60 27.96 -2.28
CA GLY A 482 -33.37 29.13 -1.81
C GLY A 482 -34.03 28.88 -0.46
N ASP A 483 -34.78 29.87 0.01
CA ASP A 483 -35.55 29.81 1.25
C ASP A 483 -36.76 28.86 1.16
N ASP A 484 -37.16 28.47 -0.03
CA ASP A 484 -38.19 27.47 -0.35
C ASP A 484 -37.72 26.03 -0.39
N ASP A 485 -36.42 25.80 -0.07
CA ASP A 485 -35.73 24.51 -0.13
C ASP A 485 -35.64 23.91 -1.55
N GLN A 486 -35.77 24.75 -2.60
CA GLN A 486 -35.56 24.37 -4.00
C GLN A 486 -34.23 24.91 -4.53
N PHE A 487 -33.73 24.35 -5.61
CA PHE A 487 -32.47 24.80 -6.22
C PHE A 487 -32.63 26.21 -6.81
N THR A 488 -31.79 27.14 -6.38
CA THR A 488 -31.51 28.40 -7.10
C THR A 488 -30.37 28.21 -8.11
N VAL A 489 -29.45 27.25 -7.85
CA VAL A 489 -28.43 26.79 -8.82
C VAL A 489 -28.38 25.27 -8.71
N GLN A 490 -28.66 24.58 -9.80
CA GLN A 490 -28.54 23.12 -9.87
C GLN A 490 -27.09 22.65 -9.66
N PRO A 491 -26.90 21.43 -9.16
CA PRO A 491 -25.57 20.81 -9.09
C PRO A 491 -24.87 20.75 -10.45
N ASP A 492 -23.55 20.94 -10.48
CA ASP A 492 -22.72 20.67 -11.66
C ASP A 492 -22.52 19.16 -11.85
N THR A 493 -22.91 18.65 -13.01
CA THR A 493 -22.87 17.22 -13.31
C THR A 493 -21.62 16.77 -14.06
N ALA A 494 -20.75 17.70 -14.48
CA ALA A 494 -19.66 17.41 -15.41
C ALA A 494 -18.66 16.36 -14.88
N GLN A 495 -18.37 16.34 -13.57
CA GLN A 495 -17.45 15.37 -12.99
C GLN A 495 -18.11 13.98 -12.91
N PHE A 496 -19.37 13.92 -12.53
CA PHE A 496 -20.16 12.68 -12.51
C PHE A 496 -20.23 12.07 -13.90
N ASP A 497 -20.57 12.87 -14.92
CA ASP A 497 -20.70 12.40 -16.31
C ASP A 497 -19.38 11.81 -16.83
N ARG A 498 -18.25 12.51 -16.62
CA ARG A 498 -16.93 11.99 -17.02
C ARG A 498 -16.56 10.69 -16.30
N TRP A 499 -16.93 10.54 -15.04
CA TRP A 499 -16.67 9.33 -14.28
C TRP A 499 -17.49 8.14 -14.82
N LEU A 500 -18.78 8.37 -15.13
CA LEU A 500 -19.62 7.34 -15.78
C LEU A 500 -19.08 6.92 -17.15
N GLU A 501 -18.62 7.87 -17.95
CA GLU A 501 -18.04 7.58 -19.27
C GLU A 501 -16.81 6.70 -19.21
N ARG A 502 -16.01 6.80 -18.14
CA ARG A 502 -14.84 5.94 -17.90
C ARG A 502 -15.20 4.55 -17.39
N TRP A 503 -16.34 4.41 -16.73
CA TRP A 503 -16.83 3.15 -16.18
C TRP A 503 -18.17 2.69 -16.76
N PRO A 504 -18.27 2.50 -18.11
CA PRO A 504 -19.57 2.34 -18.78
C PRO A 504 -20.33 1.07 -18.39
N ASN A 505 -19.66 0.08 -17.82
CA ASN A 505 -20.22 -1.23 -17.51
C ASN A 505 -20.17 -1.56 -16.01
N ALA A 506 -20.00 -0.60 -15.14
CA ALA A 506 -19.98 -0.84 -13.71
C ALA A 506 -21.34 -1.35 -13.21
N VAL A 507 -21.30 -2.29 -12.28
CA VAL A 507 -22.50 -2.83 -11.65
C VAL A 507 -23.00 -1.90 -10.55
N ARG A 508 -22.09 -1.30 -9.81
CA ARG A 508 -22.38 -0.34 -8.74
C ARG A 508 -21.43 0.85 -8.87
N TYR A 509 -21.95 2.04 -8.66
CA TYR A 509 -21.20 3.29 -8.60
C TYR A 509 -21.22 3.80 -7.17
N CYS A 510 -20.10 3.70 -6.48
CA CYS A 510 -19.98 4.05 -5.07
C CYS A 510 -19.44 5.48 -4.91
N VAL A 511 -20.07 6.28 -4.06
CA VAL A 511 -19.65 7.67 -3.79
C VAL A 511 -19.43 7.85 -2.29
N PHE A 512 -18.22 8.25 -1.92
CA PHE A 512 -17.91 8.67 -0.55
C PHE A 512 -18.42 10.12 -0.34
N SER A 513 -19.59 10.25 0.25
CA SER A 513 -20.29 11.53 0.40
C SER A 513 -19.75 12.39 1.54
N ASN A 514 -19.13 11.78 2.57
CA ASN A 514 -18.53 12.45 3.74
C ASN A 514 -19.47 13.49 4.38
N VAL A 515 -20.67 13.06 4.72
CA VAL A 515 -21.73 13.93 5.22
C VAL A 515 -21.51 14.39 6.66
N ARG A 516 -22.27 15.39 7.09
CA ARG A 516 -22.22 15.95 8.45
C ARG A 516 -23.64 16.18 8.96
N GLY A 517 -23.78 16.62 10.22
CA GLY A 517 -25.05 16.95 10.87
C GLY A 517 -25.79 18.18 10.28
N GLN A 518 -25.43 18.58 9.06
CA GLN A 518 -26.07 19.66 8.30
C GLN A 518 -25.90 19.47 6.80
N PHE A 519 -26.80 20.05 6.01
CA PHE A 519 -26.70 20.07 4.54
C PHE A 519 -27.17 21.40 3.99
N ALA A 520 -26.40 22.01 3.11
CA ALA A 520 -26.71 23.29 2.44
C ALA A 520 -27.24 24.39 3.40
N GLY A 521 -26.57 24.50 4.58
CA GLY A 521 -26.90 25.55 5.58
C GLY A 521 -28.02 25.19 6.55
N VAL A 522 -28.65 24.01 6.44
CA VAL A 522 -29.72 23.57 7.36
C VAL A 522 -29.28 22.37 8.19
N LYS A 523 -29.73 22.32 9.46
CA LYS A 523 -29.36 21.25 10.41
C LYS A 523 -30.22 20.01 10.23
N MET A 524 -29.64 18.82 10.43
CA MET A 524 -30.37 17.56 10.46
C MET A 524 -31.50 17.57 11.52
N GLY A 525 -32.53 16.77 11.31
CA GLY A 525 -33.72 16.70 12.19
C GLY A 525 -34.67 17.87 12.04
N THR A 526 -34.52 18.69 10.97
CA THR A 526 -35.44 19.78 10.65
C THR A 526 -36.14 19.53 9.31
N PRO A 527 -37.39 19.95 9.10
CA PRO A 527 -38.09 19.77 7.82
C PRO A 527 -37.35 20.37 6.61
N PRO A 528 -36.64 21.50 6.69
CA PRO A 528 -35.81 21.99 5.59
C PRO A 528 -34.67 21.03 5.21
N PHE A 529 -34.04 20.36 6.19
CA PHE A 529 -32.99 19.36 5.93
C PHE A 529 -33.53 18.20 5.08
N GLU A 530 -34.67 17.61 5.50
CA GLU A 530 -35.29 16.51 4.77
C GLU A 530 -35.68 16.91 3.34
N LYS A 531 -36.22 18.11 3.18
CA LYS A 531 -36.59 18.64 1.86
C LYS A 531 -35.38 18.86 0.97
N ARG A 532 -34.28 19.49 1.48
CA ARG A 532 -33.08 19.77 0.70
C ARG A 532 -32.37 18.48 0.31
N VAL A 533 -32.19 17.54 1.24
CA VAL A 533 -31.60 16.21 0.94
C VAL A 533 -32.47 15.47 -0.07
N GLY A 534 -33.80 15.47 0.11
CA GLY A 534 -34.72 14.83 -0.83
C GLY A 534 -34.70 15.48 -2.22
N THR A 535 -34.60 16.81 -2.31
CA THR A 535 -34.46 17.53 -3.60
C THR A 535 -33.12 17.18 -4.28
N TRP A 536 -32.04 17.15 -3.53
CA TRP A 536 -30.70 16.82 -4.00
C TRP A 536 -30.63 15.38 -4.54
N ILE A 537 -31.12 14.39 -3.78
CA ILE A 537 -31.01 12.99 -4.21
C ILE A 537 -31.95 12.68 -5.38
N ARG A 538 -33.14 13.31 -5.46
CA ARG A 538 -34.00 13.18 -6.66
C ARG A 538 -33.33 13.74 -7.90
N PHE A 539 -32.66 14.89 -7.80
CA PHE A 539 -31.89 15.43 -8.92
C PHE A 539 -30.85 14.42 -9.42
N TRP A 540 -30.03 13.88 -8.53
CA TRP A 540 -28.97 12.95 -8.92
C TRP A 540 -29.51 11.62 -9.45
N ALA A 541 -30.55 11.09 -8.85
CA ALA A 541 -31.21 9.88 -9.35
C ALA A 541 -31.80 10.08 -10.77
N GLN A 542 -32.46 11.23 -11.02
CA GLN A 542 -32.97 11.57 -12.35
C GLN A 542 -31.84 11.78 -13.36
N HIS A 543 -30.78 12.45 -12.98
CA HIS A 543 -29.61 12.61 -13.84
C HIS A 543 -28.95 11.27 -14.18
N ALA A 544 -28.76 10.39 -13.19
CA ALA A 544 -28.26 9.04 -13.41
C ALA A 544 -29.15 8.26 -14.40
N GLN A 545 -30.48 8.34 -14.27
CA GLN A 545 -31.41 7.73 -15.23
C GLN A 545 -31.27 8.30 -16.64
N GLN A 546 -31.11 9.61 -16.78
CA GLN A 546 -30.85 10.24 -18.09
C GLN A 546 -29.54 9.77 -18.72
N ARG A 547 -28.56 9.36 -17.91
CA ARG A 547 -27.30 8.77 -18.35
C ARG A 547 -27.38 7.24 -18.54
N GLY A 548 -28.57 6.63 -18.39
CA GLY A 548 -28.81 5.22 -18.61
C GLY A 548 -28.58 4.30 -17.40
N LEU A 549 -28.35 4.84 -16.22
CA LEU A 549 -28.21 4.06 -14.99
C LEU A 549 -29.56 3.86 -14.31
N ARG A 550 -29.71 2.73 -13.66
CA ARG A 550 -30.76 2.52 -12.66
C ARG A 550 -30.29 3.13 -11.35
N PRO A 551 -31.15 3.90 -10.64
CA PRO A 551 -30.73 4.54 -9.38
C PRO A 551 -30.17 3.58 -8.33
N GLU A 552 -30.60 2.31 -8.33
CA GLU A 552 -30.10 1.25 -7.44
C GLU A 552 -28.62 0.89 -7.68
N GLN A 553 -28.06 1.30 -8.80
CA GLN A 553 -26.63 1.14 -9.08
C GLN A 553 -25.80 2.22 -8.39
N LEU A 554 -26.41 3.31 -7.91
CA LEU A 554 -25.73 4.37 -7.17
C LEU A 554 -25.78 4.05 -5.69
N ALA A 555 -24.61 3.96 -5.04
CA ALA A 555 -24.47 3.67 -3.62
C ALA A 555 -23.68 4.78 -2.93
N LEU A 556 -24.16 5.25 -1.80
CA LEU A 556 -23.56 6.33 -1.03
C LEU A 556 -22.98 5.80 0.27
N LEU A 557 -21.67 5.96 0.49
CA LEU A 557 -21.05 5.91 1.80
C LEU A 557 -21.22 7.29 2.43
N LEU A 558 -22.07 7.40 3.43
CA LEU A 558 -22.39 8.66 4.05
C LEU A 558 -21.28 9.11 5.00
N LEU A 559 -20.79 8.20 5.83
CA LEU A 559 -19.75 8.48 6.81
C LEU A 559 -18.86 7.24 7.00
N ASP A 560 -17.57 7.41 6.85
CA ASP A 560 -16.56 6.37 6.87
C ASP A 560 -16.33 5.83 8.30
N GLU A 561 -16.33 4.52 8.44
CA GLU A 561 -16.00 3.78 9.65
C GLU A 561 -16.68 4.32 10.94
N PRO A 562 -18.02 4.40 11.02
CA PRO A 562 -18.69 4.92 12.19
C PRO A 562 -18.46 4.06 13.45
N THR A 563 -18.22 4.74 14.58
CA THR A 563 -17.92 4.12 15.87
C THR A 563 -18.71 4.71 17.03
N THR A 564 -19.39 5.85 16.82
CA THR A 564 -20.06 6.61 17.87
C THR A 564 -21.55 6.82 17.59
N SER A 565 -22.35 6.98 18.65
CA SER A 565 -23.78 7.26 18.53
C SER A 565 -24.09 8.57 17.80
N GLU A 566 -23.18 9.55 17.82
CA GLU A 566 -23.34 10.79 17.06
C GLU A 566 -23.21 10.53 15.54
N GLN A 567 -22.22 9.73 15.15
CA GLN A 567 -22.06 9.30 13.76
C GLN A 567 -23.27 8.50 13.29
N ASP A 568 -23.74 7.54 14.11
CA ASP A 568 -24.94 6.76 13.82
C ASP A 568 -26.18 7.64 13.61
N ALA A 569 -26.34 8.69 14.44
CA ALA A 569 -27.46 9.61 14.31
C ALA A 569 -27.39 10.43 13.01
N ILE A 570 -26.19 10.81 12.56
CA ILE A 570 -25.99 11.50 11.27
C ILE A 570 -26.39 10.57 10.13
N ILE A 571 -25.84 9.34 10.10
CA ILE A 571 -26.17 8.35 9.07
C ILE A 571 -27.67 8.11 9.01
N LEU A 572 -28.31 7.85 10.14
CA LEU A 572 -29.74 7.58 10.20
C LEU A 572 -30.59 8.76 9.68
N ALA A 573 -30.24 10.00 10.03
CA ALA A 573 -30.95 11.18 9.56
C ALA A 573 -30.86 11.36 8.05
N TRP A 574 -29.67 11.16 7.48
CA TRP A 574 -29.45 11.22 6.05
C TRP A 574 -30.15 10.07 5.32
N THR A 575 -30.02 8.85 5.81
CA THR A 575 -30.66 7.65 5.23
C THR A 575 -32.16 7.82 5.16
N ARG A 576 -32.80 8.26 6.24
CA ARG A 576 -34.25 8.52 6.26
C ARG A 576 -34.67 9.56 5.22
N ALA A 577 -33.92 10.67 5.09
CA ALA A 577 -34.21 11.71 4.11
C ALA A 577 -34.04 11.23 2.66
N ILE A 578 -33.02 10.42 2.38
CA ILE A 578 -32.75 9.82 1.07
C ILE A 578 -33.82 8.79 0.73
N HIS A 579 -34.16 7.88 1.64
CA HIS A 579 -35.19 6.86 1.40
C HIS A 579 -36.60 7.45 1.26
N ALA A 580 -36.90 8.52 2.03
CA ALA A 580 -38.17 9.24 1.87
C ALA A 580 -38.35 9.86 0.49
N ALA A 581 -37.29 10.13 -0.24
CA ALA A 581 -37.35 10.59 -1.63
C ALA A 581 -37.72 9.48 -2.63
N ALA A 582 -37.72 8.21 -2.21
CA ALA A 582 -38.12 7.01 -2.98
C ALA A 582 -37.42 6.89 -4.34
N THR A 583 -36.13 7.19 -4.42
CA THR A 583 -35.37 7.19 -5.66
C THR A 583 -34.75 5.84 -6.01
N GLY A 584 -34.57 4.96 -5.02
CA GLY A 584 -33.86 3.68 -5.16
C GLY A 584 -32.36 3.75 -4.96
N VAL A 585 -31.77 4.96 -4.77
CA VAL A 585 -30.34 5.10 -4.42
C VAL A 585 -30.04 4.37 -3.12
N LYS A 586 -28.93 3.63 -3.09
CA LYS A 586 -28.55 2.75 -1.99
C LYS A 586 -27.67 3.46 -0.96
N ILE A 587 -27.87 3.12 0.31
CA ILE A 587 -26.97 3.52 1.39
C ILE A 587 -26.06 2.35 1.70
N TRP A 588 -24.78 2.59 1.58
CA TRP A 588 -23.69 1.64 1.81
C TRP A 588 -22.85 2.16 2.99
N GLU A 589 -22.67 1.35 4.04
CA GLU A 589 -21.91 1.75 5.22
C GLU A 589 -20.95 0.64 5.68
N ASP A 590 -19.82 1.05 6.27
CA ASP A 590 -18.74 0.20 6.74
C ASP A 590 -18.48 0.32 8.27
N PRO A 591 -19.48 0.01 9.11
CA PRO A 591 -19.39 0.25 10.54
C PRO A 591 -18.27 -0.59 11.21
N ILE A 592 -17.50 0.06 12.08
CA ILE A 592 -16.42 -0.59 12.86
C ILE A 592 -16.62 -0.46 14.37
N HIS A 593 -17.85 -0.37 14.85
CA HIS A 593 -18.17 -0.38 16.28
C HIS A 593 -17.45 -1.53 17.00
N ALA A 594 -16.90 -1.25 18.18
CA ALA A 594 -16.27 -2.31 18.99
C ALA A 594 -17.28 -3.37 19.45
N ASP A 595 -18.53 -2.96 19.68
CA ASP A 595 -19.66 -3.84 19.95
C ASP A 595 -20.85 -3.46 19.06
N PRO A 596 -21.05 -4.12 17.92
CA PRO A 596 -22.13 -3.82 16.99
C PRO A 596 -23.53 -4.02 17.61
N PHE A 597 -23.67 -4.87 18.62
CA PHE A 597 -24.95 -5.03 19.35
C PHE A 597 -25.33 -3.79 20.15
N ALA A 598 -24.36 -2.99 20.56
CA ALA A 598 -24.58 -1.73 21.27
C ALA A 598 -24.71 -0.52 20.35
N ALA A 599 -24.42 -0.67 19.06
CA ALA A 599 -24.60 0.38 18.05
C ALA A 599 -26.11 0.68 17.84
N ASN A 600 -26.39 1.75 17.14
CA ASN A 600 -27.77 2.11 16.78
C ASN A 600 -28.35 1.09 15.79
N GLN A 601 -29.17 0.17 16.28
CA GLN A 601 -29.76 -0.90 15.49
C GLN A 601 -30.71 -0.38 14.39
N GLU A 602 -31.36 0.76 14.60
CA GLU A 602 -32.20 1.38 13.58
C GLU A 602 -31.36 1.93 12.43
N MET A 603 -30.20 2.51 12.72
CA MET A 603 -29.25 2.95 11.68
C MET A 603 -28.77 1.76 10.86
N LEU A 604 -28.32 0.69 11.52
CA LEU A 604 -27.84 -0.52 10.83
C LEU A 604 -28.93 -1.15 9.95
N ALA A 605 -30.18 -1.19 10.45
CA ALA A 605 -31.33 -1.72 9.69
C ALA A 605 -31.82 -0.79 8.56
N ALA A 606 -31.50 0.50 8.63
CA ALA A 606 -31.85 1.46 7.60
C ALA A 606 -30.85 1.45 6.41
N CYS A 607 -29.66 0.93 6.57
CA CYS A 607 -28.69 0.80 5.48
C CYS A 607 -29.14 -0.28 4.48
N ASP A 608 -28.82 -0.11 3.20
CA ASP A 608 -29.08 -1.10 2.16
C ASP A 608 -27.94 -2.15 2.09
N VAL A 609 -26.71 -1.71 2.33
CA VAL A 609 -25.49 -2.54 2.34
C VAL A 609 -24.71 -2.26 3.61
N LEU A 610 -24.38 -3.32 4.34
CA LEU A 610 -23.40 -3.27 5.42
C LEU A 610 -22.14 -4.02 5.02
N CYS A 611 -21.01 -3.33 5.10
CA CYS A 611 -19.71 -3.82 4.67
C CYS A 611 -18.71 -3.83 5.83
N PRO A 612 -18.79 -4.83 6.75
CA PRO A 612 -17.84 -4.93 7.86
C PRO A 612 -16.40 -5.13 7.42
N ASN A 613 -15.46 -4.62 8.24
CA ASN A 613 -14.03 -4.83 8.06
C ASN A 613 -13.67 -6.30 8.30
N ARG A 614 -13.16 -6.99 7.26
CA ARG A 614 -12.83 -8.42 7.37
C ARG A 614 -11.73 -8.70 8.38
N THR A 615 -10.73 -7.83 8.49
CA THR A 615 -9.65 -8.01 9.47
C THR A 615 -10.22 -8.02 10.89
N LYS A 616 -11.12 -7.07 11.17
CA LYS A 616 -11.83 -6.99 12.45
C LYS A 616 -12.78 -8.19 12.65
N PHE A 617 -13.48 -8.60 11.60
CA PHE A 617 -14.35 -9.78 11.61
C PHE A 617 -13.57 -11.07 11.97
N LEU A 618 -12.35 -11.24 11.49
CA LEU A 618 -11.50 -12.36 11.82
C LEU A 618 -11.00 -12.30 13.28
N ALA A 619 -10.68 -11.11 13.77
CA ALA A 619 -10.03 -10.92 15.08
C ALA A 619 -11.00 -10.83 16.26
N GLU A 620 -12.20 -10.25 16.07
CA GLU A 620 -13.10 -9.87 17.16
C GLU A 620 -14.37 -10.73 17.17
N PRO A 621 -14.58 -11.62 18.18
CA PRO A 621 -15.72 -12.52 18.22
C PRO A 621 -17.08 -11.84 18.18
N LYS A 622 -17.30 -10.79 18.98
CA LYS A 622 -18.60 -10.06 19.00
C LYS A 622 -18.91 -9.41 17.65
N TYR A 623 -17.90 -8.84 17.01
CA TYR A 623 -18.06 -8.23 15.69
C TYR A 623 -18.43 -9.28 14.65
N ARG A 624 -17.73 -10.42 14.66
CA ARG A 624 -18.04 -11.55 13.78
C ARG A 624 -19.44 -12.10 14.03
N ASP A 625 -19.82 -12.35 15.30
CA ASP A 625 -21.10 -12.95 15.65
C ASP A 625 -22.28 -12.08 15.21
N TYR A 626 -22.16 -10.76 15.27
CA TYR A 626 -23.17 -9.84 14.76
C TYR A 626 -23.37 -10.01 13.26
N PHE A 627 -22.33 -9.84 12.46
CA PHE A 627 -22.43 -9.85 11.00
C PHE A 627 -22.65 -11.25 10.41
N ALA A 628 -22.28 -12.31 11.12
CA ALA A 628 -22.53 -13.67 10.69
C ALA A 628 -23.95 -14.18 10.99
N ALA A 629 -24.60 -13.71 12.06
CA ALA A 629 -25.85 -14.30 12.53
C ALA A 629 -26.96 -13.29 12.87
N HIS A 630 -26.67 -12.00 12.92
CA HIS A 630 -27.61 -10.97 13.39
C HIS A 630 -27.75 -9.81 12.38
N LEU A 631 -27.34 -10.02 11.14
CA LEU A 631 -27.54 -9.02 10.09
C LEU A 631 -29.02 -8.67 9.94
N PRO A 632 -29.41 -7.38 9.90
CA PRO A 632 -30.80 -7.01 9.72
C PRO A 632 -31.40 -7.59 8.43
N PRO A 633 -32.68 -8.00 8.41
CA PRO A 633 -33.31 -8.54 7.22
C PRO A 633 -33.32 -7.50 6.09
N ASN A 634 -33.13 -7.96 4.86
CA ASN A 634 -33.05 -7.16 3.62
C ASN A 634 -31.80 -6.28 3.48
N VAL A 635 -30.86 -6.34 4.38
CA VAL A 635 -29.55 -5.70 4.24
C VAL A 635 -28.61 -6.62 3.48
N GLU A 636 -27.95 -6.10 2.42
CA GLU A 636 -26.91 -6.83 1.70
C GLU A 636 -25.62 -6.84 2.54
N LEU A 637 -25.00 -7.99 2.67
CA LEU A 637 -23.67 -8.12 3.29
C LEU A 637 -22.60 -8.00 2.23
N ALA A 638 -21.59 -7.18 2.49
CA ALA A 638 -20.33 -7.10 1.77
C ALA A 638 -19.16 -7.21 2.77
N PHE A 639 -17.93 -7.32 2.29
CA PHE A 639 -16.74 -7.21 3.13
C PHE A 639 -15.75 -6.22 2.52
N TYR A 640 -15.08 -5.44 3.39
CA TYR A 640 -13.88 -4.73 2.98
C TYR A 640 -12.69 -5.11 3.84
N SER A 641 -11.49 -4.90 3.31
CA SER A 641 -10.24 -4.98 4.06
C SER A 641 -9.48 -3.67 3.93
N CYS A 642 -8.99 -3.19 5.08
CA CYS A 642 -8.13 -2.00 5.19
C CYS A 642 -7.00 -2.33 6.17
N SER A 643 -5.84 -2.70 5.67
CA SER A 643 -4.63 -2.94 6.47
C SER A 643 -3.39 -2.56 5.67
N ASN A 644 -2.31 -2.24 6.37
CA ASN A 644 -1.09 -1.72 5.77
C ASN A 644 0.18 -2.18 6.51
N PRO A 645 1.34 -2.06 5.87
CA PRO A 645 1.54 -1.80 4.44
C PRO A 645 1.15 -3.03 3.61
N LEU A 646 0.39 -2.83 2.53
CA LEU A 646 -0.20 -3.93 1.75
C LEU A 646 0.84 -4.93 1.24
N ARG A 647 2.03 -4.47 0.87
CA ARG A 647 3.10 -5.33 0.33
C ARG A 647 3.63 -6.38 1.32
N LEU A 648 3.39 -6.20 2.61
CA LEU A 648 3.74 -7.16 3.66
C LEU A 648 2.59 -8.09 4.03
N LEU A 649 1.38 -7.80 3.52
CA LEU A 649 0.21 -8.65 3.68
C LEU A 649 0.22 -9.75 2.61
N ASP A 650 -0.26 -10.91 3.00
CA ASP A 650 -0.28 -12.10 2.16
C ASP A 650 -1.30 -11.96 1.02
N PRO A 651 -0.90 -11.97 -0.26
CA PRO A 651 -1.84 -11.96 -1.38
C PRO A 651 -2.91 -13.06 -1.26
N TYR A 652 -2.50 -14.24 -0.76
CA TYR A 652 -3.40 -15.36 -0.55
C TYR A 652 -4.39 -15.10 0.61
N SER A 653 -3.91 -14.95 1.85
CA SER A 653 -4.78 -14.84 3.04
C SER A 653 -5.53 -13.51 3.09
N TYR A 654 -4.89 -12.39 2.73
CA TYR A 654 -5.48 -11.07 2.85
C TYR A 654 -6.44 -10.75 1.70
N ILE A 655 -6.07 -11.09 0.47
CA ILE A 655 -6.87 -10.77 -0.73
C ILE A 655 -7.73 -11.96 -1.16
N ARG A 656 -7.08 -13.08 -1.57
CA ARG A 656 -7.80 -14.18 -2.21
C ARG A 656 -8.84 -14.83 -1.28
N LEU A 657 -8.50 -15.05 0.00
CA LEU A 657 -9.42 -15.65 0.95
C LEU A 657 -10.59 -14.76 1.38
N GLN A 658 -10.62 -13.48 1.00
CA GLN A 658 -11.80 -12.64 1.24
C GLN A 658 -13.02 -13.11 0.45
N ALA A 659 -12.84 -13.58 -0.77
CA ALA A 659 -13.92 -14.13 -1.58
C ALA A 659 -14.51 -15.43 -0.97
N TRP A 660 -13.67 -16.29 -0.41
CA TRP A 660 -14.11 -17.46 0.34
C TRP A 660 -14.91 -17.08 1.59
N SER A 661 -14.50 -16.00 2.30
CA SER A 661 -15.27 -15.43 3.41
C SER A 661 -16.62 -14.88 2.92
N CYS A 662 -16.63 -14.19 1.77
CA CYS A 662 -17.87 -13.71 1.14
C CYS A 662 -18.83 -14.89 0.86
N TRP A 663 -18.34 -15.96 0.24
CA TRP A 663 -19.14 -17.15 -0.01
C TRP A 663 -19.73 -17.75 1.26
N GLN A 664 -18.89 -17.96 2.29
CA GLN A 664 -19.29 -18.57 3.55
C GLN A 664 -20.38 -17.76 4.27
N GLN A 665 -20.36 -16.44 4.15
CA GLN A 665 -21.31 -15.53 4.79
C GLN A 665 -22.44 -15.05 3.87
N GLY A 666 -22.49 -15.51 2.62
CA GLY A 666 -23.50 -15.07 1.66
C GLY A 666 -23.33 -13.66 1.12
N ALA A 667 -22.17 -13.04 1.33
CA ALA A 667 -21.83 -11.74 0.78
C ALA A 667 -21.57 -11.82 -0.72
N ARG A 668 -21.97 -10.79 -1.49
CA ARG A 668 -21.85 -10.74 -2.95
C ARG A 668 -20.87 -9.69 -3.44
N SER A 669 -20.25 -8.93 -2.55
CA SER A 669 -19.31 -7.88 -2.90
C SER A 669 -18.11 -7.89 -1.96
N SER A 670 -16.93 -7.58 -2.52
CA SER A 670 -15.64 -7.57 -1.83
C SER A 670 -14.90 -6.30 -2.18
N TYR A 671 -14.47 -5.55 -1.16
CA TYR A 671 -13.84 -4.25 -1.32
C TYR A 671 -12.48 -4.19 -0.61
N PHE A 672 -11.61 -3.28 -1.09
CA PHE A 672 -10.27 -3.07 -0.53
C PHE A 672 -9.94 -1.58 -0.49
N TRP A 673 -9.51 -1.06 0.67
CA TRP A 673 -8.82 0.21 0.75
C TRP A 673 -7.34 0.00 0.45
N ALA A 674 -6.72 0.65 -0.51
CA ALA A 674 -7.31 1.42 -1.60
C ALA A 674 -6.50 1.15 -2.86
N PHE A 675 -7.15 1.20 -4.01
CA PHE A 675 -6.46 0.93 -5.27
C PHE A 675 -5.52 2.07 -5.70
N SER A 676 -5.77 3.30 -5.26
CA SER A 676 -4.99 4.48 -5.67
C SER A 676 -4.14 5.10 -4.55
N ASP A 677 -3.95 4.45 -3.41
CA ASP A 677 -3.19 5.00 -2.29
C ASP A 677 -1.82 4.33 -2.13
N SER A 678 -0.79 4.93 -2.72
CA SER A 678 0.60 4.48 -2.58
C SER A 678 1.33 5.07 -1.35
N GLY A 679 0.64 5.83 -0.52
CA GLY A 679 1.22 6.54 0.62
C GLY A 679 1.93 7.85 0.23
N GLY A 680 1.70 8.34 -0.96
CA GLY A 680 2.24 9.58 -1.54
C GLY A 680 3.54 9.37 -2.30
N GLY A 681 3.46 9.56 -3.60
CA GLY A 681 4.56 9.42 -4.55
C GLY A 681 4.49 8.13 -5.37
N SER A 682 5.63 7.61 -5.78
CA SER A 682 5.71 6.38 -6.55
C SER A 682 5.68 5.14 -5.65
N SER A 683 4.81 4.19 -5.92
CA SER A 683 4.80 2.91 -5.21
C SER A 683 6.02 2.01 -5.51
N TRP A 684 6.88 2.42 -6.43
CA TRP A 684 8.20 1.82 -6.66
C TRP A 684 9.28 2.30 -5.67
N ASN A 685 9.02 3.41 -4.95
CA ASN A 685 9.97 4.02 -4.02
C ASN A 685 9.30 4.34 -2.67
N GLU A 686 9.00 3.30 -1.90
CA GLU A 686 8.42 3.49 -0.56
C GLU A 686 9.36 4.21 0.42
N TYR A 687 10.66 4.30 0.13
CA TYR A 687 11.62 5.03 0.98
C TYR A 687 11.28 6.51 1.12
N ALA A 688 10.77 7.12 0.03
CA ALA A 688 10.34 8.51 0.02
C ALA A 688 8.87 8.72 0.40
N SER A 689 8.07 7.64 0.53
CA SER A 689 6.64 7.76 0.80
C SER A 689 6.35 8.40 2.16
N ARG A 690 5.27 9.18 2.25
CA ARG A 690 4.82 9.84 3.47
C ARG A 690 4.11 8.86 4.40
N GLY A 691 3.19 8.09 3.85
CA GLY A 691 2.39 7.08 4.56
C GLY A 691 2.69 5.64 4.10
N PRO A 692 1.97 4.66 4.66
CA PRO A 692 1.99 3.29 4.16
C PRO A 692 1.30 3.20 2.80
N SER A 693 1.73 2.24 1.96
CA SER A 693 1.08 1.95 0.69
C SER A 693 -0.05 0.93 0.88
N TYR A 694 -1.19 1.20 0.24
CA TYR A 694 -2.33 0.28 0.17
C TYR A 694 -2.55 -0.27 -1.25
N THR A 695 -1.85 0.26 -2.26
CA THR A 695 -2.04 -0.10 -3.68
C THR A 695 -1.61 -1.55 -3.97
N PRO A 696 -2.47 -2.41 -4.54
CA PRO A 696 -2.16 -3.82 -4.84
C PRO A 696 -1.31 -4.02 -6.10
N PHE A 697 -1.09 -2.96 -6.87
CA PHE A 697 -0.22 -2.91 -8.05
C PHE A 697 0.84 -1.82 -7.88
N LEU A 698 1.69 -1.63 -8.85
CA LEU A 698 2.71 -0.59 -8.80
C LEU A 698 2.29 0.57 -9.68
N LEU A 699 2.19 1.73 -9.04
CA LEU A 699 1.70 2.97 -9.62
C LEU A 699 2.79 4.03 -9.54
N ASP A 700 3.05 4.68 -10.63
CA ASP A 700 3.77 5.94 -10.72
C ASP A 700 2.99 6.95 -11.57
N ALA A 701 3.53 8.15 -11.75
CA ALA A 701 2.82 9.24 -12.40
C ALA A 701 2.32 8.93 -13.83
N THR A 702 2.92 7.95 -14.53
CA THR A 702 2.67 7.68 -15.94
C THR A 702 2.44 6.22 -16.28
N SER A 703 2.56 5.30 -15.30
CA SER A 703 2.47 3.87 -15.58
C SER A 703 1.79 3.08 -14.48
N VAL A 704 1.29 1.91 -14.86
CA VAL A 704 0.72 0.88 -13.99
C VAL A 704 1.44 -0.43 -14.29
N THR A 705 1.90 -1.11 -13.26
CA THR A 705 2.49 -2.45 -13.38
C THR A 705 1.74 -3.41 -12.47
N PRO A 706 1.31 -4.57 -12.95
CA PRO A 706 0.66 -5.59 -12.13
C PRO A 706 1.50 -5.99 -10.91
N GLY A 707 0.81 -6.44 -9.86
CA GLY A 707 1.41 -7.02 -8.68
C GLY A 707 0.74 -8.32 -8.29
N LYS A 708 1.42 -9.19 -7.53
CA LYS A 708 0.83 -10.45 -7.05
C LYS A 708 -0.48 -10.25 -6.29
N HIS A 709 -0.62 -9.14 -5.57
CA HIS A 709 -1.87 -8.81 -4.87
C HIS A 709 -3.04 -8.59 -5.83
N MET A 710 -2.77 -7.99 -7.00
CA MET A 710 -3.80 -7.79 -8.01
C MET A 710 -4.20 -9.10 -8.71
N GLU A 711 -3.22 -9.98 -8.98
CA GLU A 711 -3.49 -11.33 -9.47
C GLU A 711 -4.33 -12.14 -8.47
N ALA A 712 -4.04 -12.00 -7.15
CA ALA A 712 -4.83 -12.64 -6.10
C ALA A 712 -6.27 -12.10 -6.04
N LEU A 713 -6.49 -10.81 -6.36
CA LEU A 713 -7.82 -10.23 -6.46
C LEU A 713 -8.61 -10.89 -7.61
N ARG A 714 -8.01 -11.05 -8.77
CA ARG A 714 -8.62 -11.72 -9.91
C ARG A 714 -8.98 -13.18 -9.60
N GLU A 715 -8.01 -13.94 -9.08
CA GLU A 715 -8.26 -15.33 -8.69
C GLU A 715 -9.31 -15.47 -7.57
N SER A 716 -9.49 -14.43 -6.73
CA SER A 716 -10.52 -14.42 -5.70
C SER A 716 -11.94 -14.46 -6.29
N ALA A 717 -12.19 -13.64 -7.32
CA ALA A 717 -13.46 -13.64 -8.03
C ALA A 717 -13.71 -14.96 -8.77
N GLU A 718 -12.66 -15.53 -9.34
CA GLU A 718 -12.74 -16.82 -10.03
C GLU A 718 -13.06 -17.96 -9.07
N ASP A 719 -12.42 -18.02 -7.90
CA ASP A 719 -12.72 -19.02 -6.89
C ASP A 719 -14.18 -18.94 -6.42
N TYR A 720 -14.72 -17.72 -6.23
CA TYR A 720 -16.13 -17.52 -5.89
C TYR A 720 -17.06 -18.03 -7.00
N GLU A 721 -16.72 -17.74 -8.24
CA GLU A 721 -17.54 -18.15 -9.40
C GLU A 721 -17.60 -19.67 -9.57
N TYR A 722 -16.54 -20.39 -9.24
CA TYR A 722 -16.56 -21.85 -9.23
C TYR A 722 -17.66 -22.41 -8.31
N LEU A 723 -17.81 -21.80 -7.13
CA LEU A 723 -18.86 -22.19 -6.18
C LEU A 723 -20.26 -21.81 -6.69
N VAL A 724 -20.40 -20.65 -7.35
CA VAL A 724 -21.66 -20.24 -8.00
C VAL A 724 -22.04 -21.23 -9.10
N MET A 725 -21.12 -21.53 -10.01
CA MET A 725 -21.36 -22.48 -11.09
C MET A 725 -21.75 -23.87 -10.56
N LEU A 726 -21.07 -24.35 -9.51
CA LEU A 726 -21.40 -25.64 -8.88
C LEU A 726 -22.78 -25.61 -8.24
N ARG A 727 -23.11 -24.54 -7.50
CA ARG A 727 -24.44 -24.37 -6.90
C ARG A 727 -25.55 -24.41 -7.94
N ASP A 728 -25.39 -23.66 -9.01
CA ASP A 728 -26.40 -23.53 -10.06
C ASP A 728 -26.56 -24.84 -10.84
N LYS A 729 -25.44 -25.55 -11.08
CA LYS A 729 -25.51 -26.88 -11.73
C LYS A 729 -26.20 -27.94 -10.84
N VAL A 730 -25.88 -27.97 -9.54
CA VAL A 730 -26.51 -28.85 -8.58
C VAL A 730 -28.01 -28.55 -8.49
N ALA A 731 -28.41 -27.30 -8.36
CA ALA A 731 -29.81 -26.90 -8.29
C ALA A 731 -30.59 -27.25 -9.57
N ALA A 732 -30.00 -27.08 -10.75
CA ALA A 732 -30.62 -27.43 -12.01
C ALA A 732 -30.92 -28.95 -12.14
N LEU A 733 -29.94 -29.79 -11.76
CA LEU A 733 -30.12 -31.24 -11.79
C LEU A 733 -31.18 -31.71 -10.78
N GLU A 734 -31.21 -31.13 -9.58
CA GLU A 734 -32.23 -31.41 -8.57
C GLU A 734 -33.66 -31.05 -9.07
N GLN A 735 -33.82 -29.91 -9.72
CA GLN A 735 -35.11 -29.49 -10.32
C GLN A 735 -35.56 -30.42 -11.44
N GLN A 736 -34.61 -31.00 -12.17
CA GLN A 736 -34.90 -31.99 -13.25
C GLN A 736 -35.19 -33.38 -12.68
N GLY A 737 -34.97 -33.58 -11.36
CA GLY A 737 -35.11 -34.90 -10.74
C GLY A 737 -33.97 -35.85 -11.08
N GLU A 738 -32.87 -35.34 -11.59
CA GLU A 738 -31.67 -36.11 -11.92
C GLU A 738 -30.80 -36.30 -10.68
N ASN A 739 -30.23 -37.47 -10.55
CA ASN A 739 -29.36 -37.79 -9.39
C ASN A 739 -28.10 -38.55 -9.85
N PRO A 740 -27.24 -37.97 -10.66
CA PRO A 740 -26.00 -38.61 -11.05
C PRO A 740 -25.09 -38.82 -9.82
N PRO A 741 -24.20 -39.85 -9.82
CA PRO A 741 -23.31 -40.11 -8.68
C PRO A 741 -22.46 -38.91 -8.26
N ALA A 742 -22.11 -38.01 -9.19
CA ALA A 742 -21.34 -36.81 -8.92
C ALA A 742 -22.13 -35.73 -8.13
N LEU A 743 -23.49 -35.80 -8.12
CA LEU A 743 -24.32 -34.76 -7.49
C LEU A 743 -24.09 -34.69 -5.97
N GLU A 744 -23.95 -35.82 -5.31
CA GLU A 744 -23.66 -35.87 -3.87
C GLU A 744 -22.30 -35.23 -3.54
N ARG A 745 -21.29 -35.45 -4.39
CA ARG A 745 -20.00 -34.78 -4.27
C ARG A 745 -20.14 -33.27 -4.43
N GLY A 746 -20.96 -32.81 -5.37
CA GLY A 746 -21.25 -31.39 -5.56
C GLY A 746 -21.87 -30.76 -4.30
N ARG A 747 -22.91 -31.41 -3.71
CA ARG A 747 -23.53 -30.95 -2.46
C ARG A 747 -22.51 -30.84 -1.31
N GLN A 748 -21.68 -31.87 -1.16
CA GLN A 748 -20.65 -31.90 -0.12
C GLN A 748 -19.66 -30.75 -0.28
N LEU A 749 -19.19 -30.46 -1.49
CA LEU A 749 -18.29 -29.37 -1.77
C LEU A 749 -18.93 -28.01 -1.47
N LEU A 750 -20.18 -27.78 -1.85
CA LEU A 750 -20.88 -26.52 -1.54
C LEU A 750 -20.97 -26.24 -0.04
N THR A 751 -21.06 -27.28 0.80
CA THR A 751 -21.15 -27.12 2.25
C THR A 751 -19.80 -27.05 2.95
N THR A 752 -18.75 -27.67 2.38
CA THR A 752 -17.46 -27.85 3.09
C THR A 752 -16.30 -27.06 2.53
N ALA A 753 -16.35 -26.66 1.24
CA ALA A 753 -15.22 -26.09 0.54
C ALA A 753 -14.69 -24.81 1.20
N ALA A 754 -15.57 -23.83 1.47
CA ALA A 754 -15.16 -22.58 2.08
C ALA A 754 -14.60 -22.79 3.50
N GLN A 755 -15.23 -23.65 4.30
CA GLN A 755 -14.73 -23.96 5.63
C GLN A 755 -13.32 -24.57 5.56
N ARG A 756 -13.09 -25.54 4.68
CA ARG A 756 -11.77 -26.18 4.52
C ARG A 756 -10.67 -25.17 4.20
N VAL A 757 -10.95 -24.22 3.31
CA VAL A 757 -10.01 -23.18 2.93
C VAL A 757 -9.76 -22.20 4.06
N LEU A 758 -10.82 -21.73 4.72
CA LEU A 758 -10.73 -20.66 5.72
C LEU A 758 -10.23 -21.15 7.10
N THR A 759 -10.31 -22.45 7.39
CA THR A 759 -9.81 -23.05 8.65
C THR A 759 -8.48 -23.77 8.48
N ALA A 760 -7.86 -23.73 7.29
CA ALA A 760 -6.52 -24.25 7.10
C ALA A 760 -5.51 -23.52 8.00
N ASP A 761 -4.44 -24.23 8.40
CA ASP A 761 -3.42 -23.66 9.28
C ASP A 761 -2.85 -22.35 8.73
N GLY A 762 -2.93 -21.29 9.54
CA GLY A 762 -2.47 -19.96 9.20
C GLY A 762 -3.36 -19.15 8.24
N ALA A 763 -4.51 -19.67 7.80
CA ALA A 763 -5.39 -18.95 6.86
C ALA A 763 -5.90 -17.60 7.38
N SER A 764 -6.09 -17.46 8.69
CA SER A 764 -6.49 -16.19 9.34
C SER A 764 -5.32 -15.24 9.62
N ASP A 765 -4.07 -15.69 9.52
CA ASP A 765 -2.90 -14.84 9.64
C ASP A 765 -2.70 -14.09 8.32
N LEU A 766 -2.68 -12.78 8.37
CA LEU A 766 -2.63 -11.91 7.20
C LEU A 766 -1.19 -11.54 6.78
N SER A 767 -0.17 -11.92 7.58
CA SER A 767 1.23 -11.68 7.21
C SER A 767 1.68 -12.59 6.08
N TRP A 768 2.40 -12.02 5.08
CA TRP A 768 2.96 -12.81 4.00
C TRP A 768 4.08 -13.75 4.46
N PHE A 769 4.77 -13.41 5.55
CA PHE A 769 5.97 -14.12 6.01
C PHE A 769 5.68 -15.23 7.03
N THR A 770 4.42 -15.39 7.43
CA THR A 770 4.02 -16.52 8.28
C THR A 770 3.98 -17.80 7.45
N THR A 771 4.55 -18.88 8.01
CA THR A 771 4.50 -20.22 7.39
C THR A 771 3.06 -20.72 7.37
N LYS A 772 2.55 -21.05 6.20
CA LYS A 772 1.21 -21.60 5.97
C LYS A 772 1.15 -22.34 4.64
N ASP A 773 0.16 -23.20 4.45
CA ASP A 773 -0.11 -23.84 3.16
C ASP A 773 -0.99 -22.93 2.30
N ARG A 774 -0.41 -22.33 1.26
CA ARG A 774 -1.11 -21.47 0.30
C ARG A 774 -1.67 -22.23 -0.91
N THR A 775 -1.64 -23.57 -0.88
CA THR A 775 -2.16 -24.42 -1.97
C THR A 775 -3.58 -24.90 -1.72
N VAL A 776 -4.12 -24.74 -0.50
CA VAL A 776 -5.42 -25.31 -0.10
C VAL A 776 -6.57 -24.80 -0.98
N ALA A 777 -6.61 -23.51 -1.28
CA ALA A 777 -7.64 -22.97 -2.18
C ALA A 777 -7.55 -23.57 -3.59
N ASP A 778 -6.35 -23.76 -4.13
CA ASP A 778 -6.15 -24.38 -5.43
C ASP A 778 -6.54 -25.87 -5.43
N GLN A 779 -6.25 -26.60 -4.36
CA GLN A 779 -6.67 -27.99 -4.21
C GLN A 779 -8.20 -28.09 -4.19
N VAL A 780 -8.86 -27.28 -3.37
CA VAL A 780 -10.33 -27.28 -3.27
C VAL A 780 -10.98 -26.82 -4.57
N ARG A 781 -10.44 -25.82 -5.22
CA ARG A 781 -10.91 -25.36 -6.55
C ARG A 781 -10.82 -26.48 -7.59
N ARG A 782 -9.71 -27.24 -7.63
CA ARG A 782 -9.57 -28.39 -8.54
C ARG A 782 -10.63 -29.45 -8.28
N GLU A 783 -10.93 -29.75 -7.01
CA GLU A 783 -12.02 -30.68 -6.65
C GLU A 783 -13.39 -30.17 -7.15
N ILE A 784 -13.65 -28.86 -7.07
CA ILE A 784 -14.88 -28.25 -7.58
C ILE A 784 -14.91 -28.37 -9.11
N LEU A 785 -13.80 -28.10 -9.78
CA LEU A 785 -13.69 -28.22 -11.24
C LEU A 785 -13.92 -29.63 -11.74
N ASP A 786 -13.34 -30.62 -11.07
CA ASP A 786 -13.56 -32.04 -11.37
C ASP A 786 -15.02 -32.44 -11.15
N ALA A 787 -15.67 -31.95 -10.07
CA ALA A 787 -17.08 -32.19 -9.81
C ALA A 787 -17.98 -31.55 -10.88
N LEU A 788 -17.73 -30.30 -11.27
CA LEU A 788 -18.44 -29.62 -12.35
C LEU A 788 -18.32 -30.37 -13.65
N THR A 789 -17.11 -30.81 -14.01
CA THR A 789 -16.87 -31.60 -15.23
C THR A 789 -17.61 -32.94 -15.19
N ALA A 790 -17.71 -33.60 -14.02
CA ALA A 790 -18.45 -34.84 -13.86
C ALA A 790 -19.98 -34.67 -13.88
N LEU A 791 -20.48 -33.45 -13.75
CA LEU A 791 -21.89 -33.06 -13.80
C LEU A 791 -22.29 -32.51 -15.17
N GLU A 792 -21.38 -32.35 -16.14
CA GLU A 792 -21.70 -32.01 -17.53
C GLU A 792 -22.46 -33.13 -18.20
#